data_ff138cda81a77b4749bcf8b2e228efc3
#
_entry.id   ff138cda81a77b4749bcf8b2e228efc3
#
_cell.length_a   1.000
_cell.length_b   1.000
_cell.length_c   1.000
_cell.angle_alpha   90.00
_cell.angle_beta   90.00
_cell.angle_gamma   90.00
#
_symmetry.space_group_name_H-M   'P 1'
#
loop_
_entity.id
_entity.type
_entity.pdbx_description
1 polymer ?
#
loop_
_entity_poly.entity_id
_entity_poly.type
_entity_poly.pdbx_seq_one_letter_code
_entity_poly.pdbx_strand_id
1 'polypeptide(L)'
;MAYAALLSLTQTLEQILGSRSEEKQIKSLHEKLSFLLLFLEDFSHKSTETIASLEVRIRDATYEAEDIIELHMSKQILLESACQGVISCFWEIISALQIMMPVFHNSERRVEFKQHNFKEIYDGLQKIIIEIDSISEEVEKMKAMNDIEGFSADGLTRINDPLSGIEGIEEVVNANDRNDVVDLQPSNSLNATSSKSASTNKNFMVGFEDDSLQIKEELVGQPSRLKFISIVGMGGIGKTTLARNIYNDSSIEYHFYIRAWITLSREYRVQELLLHLLKSMGDLTDEMIRKETDELKTLVYQRLKGNRYLIVMDDVWDAKVFDEFRRIFPDDYNGSRIIMTSRLSSVAVNTDSSGFIHHLSFLSPEQSWSLLCQKALGNECCPPELKDIGRRIAEKCRGLPLTLVVIGGVLYKAEKKRASWEYVAKNVKSAVTGNHDDFMETLSSSYNHLPHRLRACFLYMGVFPEDFVIPVSYLIRLWVAEGFLKPNTHKSLEEVAKEYLEELIERNLIMVCDRICTGEIKTCSIHDSMRELCMRKAQEEKFLYVANQKFDTSSEVVKNQRHLSIHPYVLNAVIYYSTFRSLLYFSFYLLPNSLCFQLLRVLEAGNIDFSEFPKEILKLSNLRYIALSCSGKFKIPASISKLCNLQTLIVFQGYFAERLFLPRELLKMPQLRHLLFDKAVLLCSHGPQNVNLQTLSGVIDFKLTQETLRTIPNLRTLGISYHCEPQTELSFYCLENLVHLHQLESFKCKVISNDWTCIPLPQNLAFPPNLKKLTLSGCRLSRHNMFPGNLPNLEVLKLKEVAFENNAWETEGEFSRLKFLHVETRRFKIWEAEAAHFPSLQCLCLRGCTSLKCIPSGIGEILTLQQIILYGCTITVENSANSILKEQQDWGNYDLKVHVNSNYFGNKDINGNLYRKVKVSLGHKVSTKKKIHLY
;
A
#
# COMPACT_ATOMS: atom_id res chain seq x y z
N MET A 1 6.47 -5.05 20.95
CA MET A 1 5.40 -5.94 20.44
C MET A 1 4.27 -6.18 21.43
N ALA A 2 4.51 -6.02 22.72
CA ALA A 2 3.47 -6.14 23.77
C ALA A 2 2.21 -5.32 23.47
N TYR A 3 2.35 -4.07 23.03
CA TYR A 3 1.22 -3.20 22.68
C TYR A 3 0.33 -3.79 21.56
N ALA A 4 0.91 -4.29 20.47
CA ALA A 4 0.14 -4.87 19.37
C ALA A 4 -0.56 -6.17 19.79
N ALA A 5 0.08 -6.99 20.63
CA ALA A 5 -0.49 -8.20 21.20
C ALA A 5 -1.72 -7.87 22.09
N LEU A 6 -1.55 -6.92 23.04
CA LEU A 6 -2.65 -6.45 23.89
C LEU A 6 -3.82 -5.91 23.07
N LEU A 7 -3.53 -5.06 22.08
CA LEU A 7 -4.56 -4.48 21.21
C LEU A 7 -5.34 -5.56 20.45
N SER A 8 -4.64 -6.55 19.89
CA SER A 8 -5.24 -7.65 19.16
C SER A 8 -6.13 -8.53 20.07
N LEU A 9 -5.66 -8.86 21.27
CA LEU A 9 -6.42 -9.64 22.25
C LEU A 9 -7.64 -8.86 22.74
N THR A 10 -7.49 -7.55 23.04
CA THR A 10 -8.60 -6.68 23.46
C THR A 10 -9.71 -6.66 22.40
N GLN A 11 -9.36 -6.48 21.11
CA GLN A 11 -10.32 -6.51 20.00
C GLN A 11 -11.00 -7.89 19.86
N THR A 12 -10.29 -8.97 20.10
CA THR A 12 -10.88 -10.33 20.09
C THR A 12 -11.87 -10.50 21.24
N LEU A 13 -11.56 -10.00 22.44
CA LEU A 13 -12.47 -10.04 23.59
C LEU A 13 -13.71 -9.15 23.37
N GLU A 14 -13.58 -7.98 22.77
CA GLU A 14 -14.71 -7.10 22.40
C GLU A 14 -15.70 -7.81 21.46
N GLN A 15 -15.18 -8.57 20.48
CA GLN A 15 -16.03 -9.38 19.59
C GLN A 15 -16.81 -10.46 20.35
N ILE A 16 -16.20 -11.08 21.38
CA ILE A 16 -16.86 -12.09 22.23
C ILE A 16 -17.92 -11.42 23.12
N LEU A 17 -17.59 -10.31 23.77
CA LEU A 17 -18.50 -9.57 24.65
C LEU A 17 -19.71 -8.99 23.89
N GLY A 18 -19.53 -8.52 22.66
CA GLY A 18 -20.62 -8.06 21.79
C GLY A 18 -21.63 -9.16 21.44
N SER A 19 -21.24 -10.43 21.53
CA SER A 19 -22.12 -11.59 21.31
C SER A 19 -22.77 -12.15 22.57
N ARG A 20 -22.25 -11.83 23.79
CA ARG A 20 -22.72 -12.39 25.08
C ARG A 20 -22.42 -11.41 26.23
N SER A 21 -23.45 -10.78 26.79
CA SER A 21 -23.31 -9.70 27.78
C SER A 21 -23.04 -10.13 29.24
N GLU A 22 -22.90 -11.41 29.59
CA GLU A 22 -23.03 -11.88 30.97
C GLU A 22 -21.77 -12.40 31.68
N GLU A 23 -20.59 -12.41 31.08
CA GLU A 23 -19.42 -13.00 31.74
C GLU A 23 -18.50 -11.96 32.40
N LYS A 24 -18.67 -11.79 33.72
CA LYS A 24 -17.90 -10.86 34.57
C LYS A 24 -16.37 -11.03 34.41
N GLN A 25 -15.88 -12.25 34.18
CA GLN A 25 -14.44 -12.55 34.10
C GLN A 25 -13.79 -12.05 32.81
N ILE A 26 -14.49 -12.16 31.68
CA ILE A 26 -14.02 -11.63 30.39
C ILE A 26 -13.98 -10.11 30.44
N LYS A 27 -14.95 -9.48 31.09
CA LYS A 27 -14.95 -8.02 31.35
C LYS A 27 -13.74 -7.61 32.19
N SER A 28 -13.50 -8.32 33.32
CA SER A 28 -12.36 -8.06 34.18
C SER A 28 -11.02 -8.22 33.44
N LEU A 29 -10.87 -9.26 32.61
CA LEU A 29 -9.67 -9.43 31.76
C LEU A 29 -9.52 -8.28 30.77
N HIS A 30 -10.62 -7.88 30.10
CA HIS A 30 -10.62 -6.77 29.16
C HIS A 30 -10.20 -5.44 29.84
N GLU A 31 -10.69 -5.16 31.05
CA GLU A 31 -10.32 -3.98 31.83
C GLU A 31 -8.83 -3.96 32.17
N LYS A 32 -8.26 -5.10 32.59
CA LYS A 32 -6.84 -5.24 32.90
C LYS A 32 -5.95 -5.06 31.66
N LEU A 33 -6.33 -5.64 30.52
CA LEU A 33 -5.61 -5.46 29.26
C LEU A 33 -5.65 -4.00 28.80
N SER A 34 -6.79 -3.33 28.97
CA SER A 34 -6.94 -1.90 28.67
C SER A 34 -6.04 -1.03 29.57
N PHE A 35 -5.92 -1.37 30.85
CA PHE A 35 -4.99 -0.73 31.78
C PHE A 35 -3.53 -0.89 31.35
N LEU A 36 -3.13 -2.10 30.94
CA LEU A 36 -1.77 -2.37 30.44
C LEU A 36 -1.47 -1.66 29.12
N LEU A 37 -2.48 -1.50 28.23
CA LEU A 37 -2.35 -0.70 27.02
C LEU A 37 -2.05 0.76 27.33
N LEU A 38 -2.80 1.37 28.26
CA LEU A 38 -2.56 2.75 28.70
C LEU A 38 -1.17 2.91 29.35
N PHE A 39 -0.77 1.94 30.17
CA PHE A 39 0.58 1.95 30.74
C PHE A 39 1.67 2.00 29.67
N LEU A 40 1.59 1.16 28.63
CA LEU A 40 2.57 1.15 27.53
C LEU A 40 2.52 2.45 26.71
N GLU A 41 1.37 3.11 26.58
CA GLU A 41 1.27 4.43 25.95
C GLU A 41 1.99 5.51 26.76
N ASP A 42 1.74 5.57 28.08
CA ASP A 42 2.32 6.58 29.00
C ASP A 42 3.84 6.43 29.14
N PHE A 43 4.34 5.20 29.14
CA PHE A 43 5.77 4.90 29.32
C PHE A 43 6.56 4.70 28.02
N SER A 44 5.97 5.02 26.89
CA SER A 44 6.59 4.85 25.55
C SER A 44 7.95 5.56 25.38
N HIS A 45 8.26 6.56 26.21
CA HIS A 45 9.49 7.36 26.17
C HIS A 45 10.52 7.00 27.24
N LYS A 46 10.18 6.08 28.20
CA LYS A 46 11.08 5.66 29.28
C LYS A 46 11.53 4.22 29.04
N SER A 47 12.70 4.02 28.49
CA SER A 47 13.28 2.69 28.32
C SER A 47 14.20 2.39 29.49
N THR A 48 13.67 1.75 30.54
CA THR A 48 14.48 1.14 31.62
C THR A 48 14.49 -0.38 31.39
N GLU A 49 15.52 -1.06 31.93
CA GLU A 49 15.65 -2.52 31.85
C GLU A 49 14.44 -3.24 32.46
N THR A 50 13.86 -2.66 33.51
CA THR A 50 12.61 -3.15 34.15
C THR A 50 11.42 -3.07 33.22
N ILE A 51 11.23 -1.96 32.51
CA ILE A 51 10.12 -1.80 31.54
C ILE A 51 10.28 -2.78 30.38
N ALA A 52 11.51 -2.97 29.86
CA ALA A 52 11.77 -3.94 28.79
C ALA A 52 11.44 -5.38 29.23
N SER A 53 11.78 -5.76 30.47
CA SER A 53 11.40 -7.06 31.04
C SER A 53 9.87 -7.23 31.14
N LEU A 54 9.17 -6.20 31.59
CA LEU A 54 7.71 -6.21 31.66
C LEU A 54 7.06 -6.31 30.27
N GLU A 55 7.57 -5.59 29.27
CA GLU A 55 7.08 -5.71 27.90
C GLU A 55 7.17 -7.14 27.35
N VAL A 56 8.25 -7.86 27.65
CA VAL A 56 8.42 -9.26 27.24
C VAL A 56 7.39 -10.15 27.92
N ARG A 57 7.17 -10.00 29.23
CA ARG A 57 6.19 -10.78 30.00
C ARG A 57 4.76 -10.49 29.51
N ILE A 58 4.42 -9.20 29.32
CA ILE A 58 3.11 -8.77 28.78
C ILE A 58 2.90 -9.42 27.41
N ARG A 59 3.87 -9.33 26.53
CA ARG A 59 3.81 -9.92 25.19
C ARG A 59 3.54 -11.44 25.24
N ASP A 60 4.35 -12.17 25.99
CA ASP A 60 4.32 -13.62 26.00
C ASP A 60 3.01 -14.14 26.65
N ALA A 61 2.55 -13.55 27.77
CA ALA A 61 1.26 -13.86 28.39
C ALA A 61 0.08 -13.53 27.46
N THR A 62 0.15 -12.40 26.76
CA THR A 62 -0.92 -11.99 25.83
C THR A 62 -0.99 -12.91 24.63
N TYR A 63 0.15 -13.34 24.07
CA TYR A 63 0.20 -14.28 22.95
C TYR A 63 -0.39 -15.65 23.32
N GLU A 64 -0.07 -16.16 24.52
CA GLU A 64 -0.61 -17.43 25.02
C GLU A 64 -2.13 -17.35 25.23
N ALA A 65 -2.62 -16.25 25.81
CA ALA A 65 -4.06 -16.01 25.98
C ALA A 65 -4.80 -15.96 24.64
N GLU A 66 -4.26 -15.23 23.68
CA GLU A 66 -4.84 -15.10 22.34
C GLU A 66 -4.90 -16.43 21.62
N ASP A 67 -3.85 -17.26 21.69
CA ASP A 67 -3.81 -18.60 21.08
C ASP A 67 -4.89 -19.53 21.65
N ILE A 68 -5.07 -19.54 22.97
CA ILE A 68 -6.10 -20.33 23.65
C ILE A 68 -7.49 -19.90 23.20
N ILE A 69 -7.78 -18.60 23.24
CA ILE A 69 -9.09 -18.05 22.91
C ILE A 69 -9.43 -18.31 21.44
N GLU A 70 -8.53 -18.00 20.50
CA GLU A 70 -8.80 -18.17 19.08
C GLU A 70 -8.87 -19.62 18.63
N LEU A 71 -8.04 -20.51 19.22
CA LEU A 71 -8.11 -21.94 18.94
C LEU A 71 -9.45 -22.51 19.39
N HIS A 72 -9.96 -22.07 20.54
CA HIS A 72 -11.24 -22.51 21.04
C HIS A 72 -12.40 -21.99 20.18
N MET A 73 -12.38 -20.70 19.82
CA MET A 73 -13.38 -20.12 18.92
C MET A 73 -13.40 -20.87 17.57
N SER A 74 -12.24 -21.22 17.01
CA SER A 74 -12.13 -22.01 15.79
C SER A 74 -12.81 -23.38 15.93
N LYS A 75 -12.56 -24.08 17.05
CA LYS A 75 -13.18 -25.37 17.32
C LYS A 75 -14.70 -25.25 17.44
N GLN A 76 -15.22 -24.23 18.12
CA GLN A 76 -16.66 -23.99 18.25
C GLN A 76 -17.34 -23.72 16.90
N ILE A 77 -16.78 -22.84 16.07
CA ILE A 77 -17.33 -22.54 14.74
C ILE A 77 -17.38 -23.79 13.87
N LEU A 78 -16.33 -24.62 13.91
CA LEU A 78 -16.29 -25.88 13.17
C LEU A 78 -17.35 -26.87 13.66
N LEU A 79 -17.56 -26.98 14.99
CA LEU A 79 -18.57 -27.86 15.59
C LEU A 79 -20.01 -27.41 15.28
N GLU A 80 -20.31 -26.12 15.40
CA GLU A 80 -21.63 -25.57 15.04
C GLU A 80 -21.93 -25.76 13.56
N SER A 81 -20.91 -25.60 12.70
CA SER A 81 -21.00 -25.86 11.26
C SER A 81 -21.26 -27.34 10.94
N ALA A 82 -20.62 -28.26 11.67
CA ALA A 82 -20.84 -29.70 11.52
C ALA A 82 -22.24 -30.10 12.00
N CYS A 83 -22.71 -29.57 13.14
CA CYS A 83 -24.06 -29.82 13.66
C CYS A 83 -25.16 -29.31 12.72
N GLN A 84 -24.99 -28.11 12.13
CA GLN A 84 -25.95 -27.60 11.14
C GLN A 84 -25.97 -28.46 9.87
N GLY A 85 -24.82 -28.96 9.42
CA GLY A 85 -24.73 -29.86 8.29
C GLY A 85 -25.46 -31.19 8.55
N VAL A 86 -25.29 -31.78 9.75
CA VAL A 86 -25.99 -33.01 10.15
C VAL A 86 -27.50 -32.82 10.28
N ILE A 87 -27.91 -31.66 10.85
CA ILE A 87 -29.35 -31.32 10.95
C ILE A 87 -29.95 -31.11 9.56
N SER A 88 -29.27 -30.45 8.65
CA SER A 88 -29.75 -30.27 7.27
C SER A 88 -29.89 -31.61 6.53
N CYS A 89 -28.89 -32.49 6.58
CA CYS A 89 -28.98 -33.83 6.01
C CYS A 89 -30.08 -34.66 6.68
N PHE A 90 -30.28 -34.52 8.01
CA PHE A 90 -31.35 -35.20 8.73
C PHE A 90 -32.74 -34.72 8.30
N TRP A 91 -32.92 -33.42 8.07
CA TRP A 91 -34.16 -32.85 7.54
C TRP A 91 -34.44 -33.25 6.09
N GLU A 92 -33.42 -33.37 5.24
CA GLU A 92 -33.57 -33.89 3.89
C GLU A 92 -33.98 -35.37 3.90
N ILE A 93 -33.39 -36.19 4.78
CA ILE A 93 -33.74 -37.61 4.94
C ILE A 93 -35.16 -37.75 5.54
N ILE A 94 -35.54 -36.95 6.54
CA ILE A 94 -36.88 -36.95 7.12
C ILE A 94 -37.93 -36.51 6.09
N SER A 95 -37.64 -35.49 5.31
CA SER A 95 -38.53 -35.04 4.22
C SER A 95 -38.71 -36.11 3.15
N ALA A 96 -37.66 -36.86 2.83
CA ALA A 96 -37.72 -37.95 1.84
C ALA A 96 -38.44 -39.19 2.35
N LEU A 97 -38.47 -39.45 3.67
CA LEU A 97 -39.07 -40.61 4.30
C LEU A 97 -40.52 -40.44 4.79
N GLN A 98 -41.09 -39.19 4.76
CA GLN A 98 -42.47 -38.87 5.22
C GLN A 98 -42.83 -39.45 6.62
N ILE A 99 -41.88 -39.58 7.52
CA ILE A 99 -42.11 -40.17 8.82
C ILE A 99 -42.32 -39.03 9.84
N MET A 100 -43.55 -38.89 10.33
CA MET A 100 -43.89 -38.06 11.48
C MET A 100 -43.28 -38.66 12.75
N MET A 101 -42.21 -38.08 13.27
CA MET A 101 -41.72 -38.31 14.59
C MET A 101 -41.79 -37.04 15.44
N PRO A 102 -42.13 -37.13 16.77
CA PRO A 102 -42.25 -35.97 17.63
C PRO A 102 -40.89 -35.32 17.87
N VAL A 103 -40.91 -34.01 17.81
CA VAL A 103 -39.75 -33.11 17.98
C VAL A 103 -39.20 -33.25 19.41
N PHE A 104 -38.08 -33.91 19.57
CA PHE A 104 -37.32 -33.85 20.83
C PHE A 104 -36.61 -32.49 20.91
N HIS A 105 -37.16 -31.58 21.70
CA HIS A 105 -36.52 -30.37 22.11
C HIS A 105 -35.44 -30.68 23.16
N ASN A 106 -34.24 -30.96 22.75
CA ASN A 106 -33.12 -31.13 23.66
C ASN A 106 -32.33 -29.81 23.78
N SER A 107 -32.99 -28.77 24.32
CA SER A 107 -32.34 -27.52 24.69
C SER A 107 -31.29 -27.69 25.80
N GLU A 108 -31.47 -28.68 26.68
CA GLU A 108 -30.58 -28.93 27.83
C GLU A 108 -29.19 -29.42 27.41
N ARG A 109 -29.07 -30.35 26.46
CA ARG A 109 -27.75 -30.83 25.97
C ARG A 109 -26.94 -29.74 25.27
N ARG A 110 -27.59 -28.75 24.64
CA ARG A 110 -26.89 -27.60 24.04
C ARG A 110 -26.31 -26.68 25.10
N VAL A 111 -27.00 -26.51 26.22
CA VAL A 111 -26.57 -25.67 27.35
C VAL A 111 -25.42 -26.35 28.09
N GLU A 112 -25.51 -27.65 28.36
CA GLU A 112 -24.43 -28.41 29.02
C GLU A 112 -23.16 -28.49 28.18
N PHE A 113 -23.28 -28.68 26.87
CA PHE A 113 -22.12 -28.71 25.97
C PHE A 113 -21.44 -27.32 25.84
N LYS A 114 -22.23 -26.24 25.87
CA LYS A 114 -21.72 -24.87 25.91
C LYS A 114 -21.01 -24.55 27.21
N GLN A 115 -21.57 -24.96 28.34
CA GLN A 115 -20.96 -24.76 29.67
C GLN A 115 -19.66 -25.54 29.84
N HIS A 116 -19.57 -26.77 29.34
CA HIS A 116 -18.36 -27.60 29.42
C HIS A 116 -17.20 -26.97 28.62
N ASN A 117 -17.48 -26.48 27.41
CA ASN A 117 -16.49 -25.83 26.57
C ASN A 117 -15.96 -24.51 27.14
N PHE A 118 -16.81 -23.73 27.81
CA PHE A 118 -16.38 -22.51 28.51
C PHE A 118 -15.48 -22.82 29.71
N LYS A 119 -15.72 -23.91 30.40
CA LYS A 119 -14.87 -24.36 31.50
C LYS A 119 -13.46 -24.70 31.06
N GLU A 120 -13.30 -25.36 29.89
CA GLU A 120 -11.97 -25.63 29.32
C GLU A 120 -11.18 -24.39 28.96
N ILE A 121 -11.83 -23.34 28.37
CA ILE A 121 -11.17 -22.05 28.14
C ILE A 121 -10.75 -21.43 29.46
N TYR A 122 -11.66 -21.42 30.41
CA TYR A 122 -11.42 -20.80 31.70
C TYR A 122 -10.23 -21.43 32.42
N ASP A 123 -10.18 -22.75 32.48
CA ASP A 123 -9.09 -23.50 33.10
C ASP A 123 -7.76 -23.26 32.38
N GLY A 124 -7.77 -23.15 31.04
CA GLY A 124 -6.61 -22.81 30.23
C GLY A 124 -6.10 -21.37 30.42
N LEU A 125 -7.01 -20.41 30.60
CA LEU A 125 -6.67 -18.99 30.83
C LEU A 125 -6.31 -18.67 32.27
N GLN A 126 -6.67 -19.49 33.27
CA GLN A 126 -6.51 -19.16 34.67
C GLN A 126 -5.05 -18.87 35.05
N LYS A 127 -4.09 -19.65 34.53
CA LYS A 127 -2.66 -19.42 34.74
C LYS A 127 -2.20 -18.09 34.17
N ILE A 128 -2.72 -17.72 32.99
CA ILE A 128 -2.36 -16.49 32.28
C ILE A 128 -3.01 -15.29 32.98
N ILE A 129 -4.24 -15.43 33.49
CA ILE A 129 -4.91 -14.39 34.28
C ILE A 129 -4.09 -14.06 35.54
N ILE A 130 -3.56 -15.07 36.22
CA ILE A 130 -2.69 -14.89 37.41
C ILE A 130 -1.42 -14.11 37.01
N GLU A 131 -0.80 -14.44 35.87
CA GLU A 131 0.37 -13.72 35.39
C GLU A 131 0.05 -12.26 35.02
N ILE A 132 -1.08 -12.01 34.35
CA ILE A 132 -1.58 -10.65 34.02
C ILE A 132 -1.86 -9.86 35.33
N ASP A 133 -2.41 -10.50 36.36
CA ASP A 133 -2.63 -9.88 37.66
C ASP A 133 -1.31 -9.49 38.32
N SER A 134 -0.32 -10.39 38.34
CA SER A 134 1.00 -10.12 38.85
C SER A 134 1.68 -8.95 38.11
N ILE A 135 1.57 -8.89 36.79
CA ILE A 135 2.09 -7.79 35.98
C ILE A 135 1.37 -6.48 36.29
N SER A 136 0.03 -6.52 36.44
CA SER A 136 -0.78 -5.32 36.74
C SER A 136 -0.41 -4.74 38.11
N GLU A 137 -0.21 -5.57 39.14
CA GLU A 137 0.24 -5.14 40.46
C GLU A 137 1.65 -4.51 40.42
N GLU A 138 2.56 -5.08 39.65
CA GLU A 138 3.91 -4.54 39.45
C GLU A 138 3.88 -3.17 38.77
N VAL A 139 3.01 -3.00 37.74
CA VAL A 139 2.80 -1.74 37.06
C VAL A 139 2.20 -0.68 38.02
N GLU A 140 1.23 -1.05 38.87
CA GLU A 140 0.67 -0.14 39.86
C GLU A 140 1.71 0.35 40.87
N LYS A 141 2.55 -0.55 41.37
CA LYS A 141 3.66 -0.19 42.23
C LYS A 141 4.65 0.77 41.56
N MET A 142 4.96 0.54 40.28
CA MET A 142 5.84 1.44 39.52
C MET A 142 5.20 2.81 39.30
N LYS A 143 3.89 2.89 39.02
CA LYS A 143 3.15 4.17 38.92
C LYS A 143 3.19 4.92 40.25
N ALA A 144 2.90 4.26 41.37
CA ALA A 144 2.94 4.87 42.70
C ALA A 144 4.35 5.39 43.08
N MET A 145 5.43 4.74 42.68
CA MET A 145 6.80 5.22 42.90
C MET A 145 7.13 6.46 42.05
N ASN A 146 6.62 6.54 40.81
CA ASN A 146 6.84 7.69 39.94
C ASN A 146 5.96 8.91 40.34
N ASP A 147 4.78 8.72 40.94
CA ASP A 147 3.93 9.82 41.47
C ASP A 147 4.57 10.54 42.67
N ILE A 148 5.49 9.88 43.39
CA ILE A 148 6.29 10.49 44.46
C ILE A 148 7.40 11.39 43.87
N GLU A 149 7.81 11.20 42.61
CA GLU A 149 8.84 12.00 41.92
C GLU A 149 8.28 13.13 41.04
N GLY A 150 6.98 13.46 41.12
CA GLY A 150 6.44 14.71 40.55
C GLY A 150 5.56 14.55 39.31
N PHE A 151 4.63 13.63 39.25
CA PHE A 151 3.59 13.56 38.23
C PHE A 151 2.22 13.96 38.79
N SER A 152 1.69 15.07 38.33
CA SER A 152 0.35 15.58 38.62
C SER A 152 -0.76 14.68 38.03
N ALA A 153 -1.79 14.43 38.87
CA ALA A 153 -2.90 13.50 38.68
C ALA A 153 -3.97 13.96 37.66
N ASP A 154 -3.68 14.86 36.73
CA ASP A 154 -4.67 15.45 35.81
C ASP A 154 -5.10 14.56 34.60
N GLY A 155 -4.55 13.36 34.49
CA GLY A 155 -4.88 12.44 33.39
C GLY A 155 -5.99 11.43 33.66
N LEU A 156 -6.35 11.19 34.95
CA LEU A 156 -7.19 10.07 35.34
C LEU A 156 -8.70 10.38 35.47
N THR A 157 -9.13 11.64 35.30
CA THR A 157 -10.55 12.04 35.45
C THR A 157 -11.34 12.11 34.13
N ARG A 158 -10.81 11.61 33.02
CA ARG A 158 -11.51 11.68 31.72
C ARG A 158 -12.03 10.36 31.15
N ILE A 159 -11.97 9.25 31.87
CA ILE A 159 -12.42 7.94 31.34
C ILE A 159 -13.43 7.25 32.30
N ASN A 160 -14.25 8.00 32.98
CA ASN A 160 -15.46 7.45 33.61
C ASN A 160 -16.65 8.16 32.99
N ASP A 161 -17.19 7.63 31.90
CA ASP A 161 -18.58 7.48 31.49
C ASP A 161 -18.70 7.40 29.93
N PRO A 162 -18.98 6.22 29.42
CA PRO A 162 -19.67 6.12 28.13
C PRO A 162 -20.95 5.24 28.19
N LEU A 163 -21.63 5.11 29.34
CA LEU A 163 -22.82 4.26 29.38
C LEU A 163 -24.02 4.88 30.14
N SER A 164 -24.08 6.22 30.30
CA SER A 164 -25.31 6.87 30.88
C SER A 164 -25.74 8.04 29.99
N GLY A 165 -26.48 7.76 28.94
CA GLY A 165 -26.94 8.83 28.06
C GLY A 165 -27.96 8.38 27.01
N ILE A 166 -28.86 7.48 27.38
CA ILE A 166 -30.12 7.26 26.65
C ILE A 166 -31.24 7.17 27.66
N GLU A 167 -31.75 8.33 28.06
CA GLU A 167 -33.12 8.53 28.55
C GLU A 167 -33.33 10.04 28.72
N GLY A 168 -34.36 10.57 28.06
CA GLY A 168 -34.86 11.93 28.37
C GLY A 168 -34.85 12.91 27.18
N ILE A 169 -35.69 12.66 26.17
CA ILE A 169 -36.22 13.71 25.31
C ILE A 169 -37.66 13.97 25.83
N GLU A 170 -37.81 15.05 26.53
CA GLU A 170 -39.12 15.75 26.57
C GLU A 170 -38.92 17.22 26.97
N GLU A 171 -39.38 18.08 26.06
CA GLU A 171 -39.91 19.45 26.23
C GLU A 171 -39.19 20.47 27.14
N VAL A 172 -38.76 21.58 26.57
CA VAL A 172 -39.35 22.92 26.89
C VAL A 172 -39.12 23.89 25.70
N VAL A 173 -40.27 24.39 25.24
CA VAL A 173 -40.43 25.49 24.29
C VAL A 173 -40.49 26.80 25.08
N ASN A 174 -40.00 27.89 24.44
CA ASN A 174 -40.26 29.33 24.72
C ASN A 174 -39.38 30.08 25.71
N ALA A 175 -38.69 31.10 25.27
CA ALA A 175 -39.17 32.48 25.28
C ALA A 175 -38.08 33.47 24.82
N ASN A 176 -38.55 34.32 23.94
CA ASN A 176 -38.05 35.58 23.43
C ASN A 176 -37.28 36.48 24.40
N ASP A 177 -36.42 37.25 23.74
CA ASP A 177 -36.35 38.71 23.62
C ASP A 177 -35.09 39.43 24.17
N ARG A 178 -34.65 40.26 23.28
CA ARG A 178 -34.06 41.64 23.35
C ARG A 178 -32.59 41.82 23.07
N ASN A 179 -32.44 42.44 21.86
CA ASN A 179 -31.58 43.54 21.49
C ASN A 179 -30.66 44.12 22.52
N ASP A 180 -29.36 44.21 22.17
CA ASP A 180 -28.72 45.49 22.23
C ASP A 180 -27.56 45.55 21.21
N VAL A 181 -27.61 46.55 20.36
CA VAL A 181 -26.67 46.96 19.34
C VAL A 181 -25.55 47.80 20.02
N VAL A 182 -24.32 47.39 19.83
CA VAL A 182 -23.18 48.35 19.96
C VAL A 182 -22.22 48.09 18.79
N ASP A 183 -22.18 49.10 17.92
CA ASP A 183 -21.19 49.33 16.89
C ASP A 183 -19.79 49.43 17.48
N LEU A 184 -18.85 48.65 16.93
CA LEU A 184 -17.46 49.05 16.83
C LEU A 184 -16.79 48.44 15.58
N GLN A 185 -16.22 49.34 14.77
CA GLN A 185 -15.58 49.11 13.48
C GLN A 185 -14.32 48.21 13.53
N PRO A 186 -13.85 47.70 12.39
CA PRO A 186 -12.95 46.57 12.29
C PRO A 186 -11.49 47.01 12.36
N SER A 187 -10.71 46.34 13.22
CA SER A 187 -9.26 46.34 13.12
C SER A 187 -8.82 45.10 12.32
N ASN A 188 -8.23 45.37 11.17
CA ASN A 188 -7.57 44.40 10.31
C ASN A 188 -6.48 43.63 11.08
N SER A 189 -6.65 42.32 11.23
CA SER A 189 -5.55 41.40 11.35
C SER A 189 -5.81 40.20 10.41
N LEU A 190 -5.14 40.23 9.28
CA LEU A 190 -5.02 39.19 8.30
C LEU A 190 -4.31 37.98 8.93
N ASN A 191 -5.06 37.06 9.46
CA ASN A 191 -4.54 35.68 9.63
C ASN A 191 -4.75 34.92 8.33
N ALA A 192 -3.78 35.06 7.45
CA ALA A 192 -3.59 34.17 6.31
C ALA A 192 -3.23 32.77 6.85
N THR A 193 -4.20 31.88 6.92
CA THR A 193 -3.93 30.43 6.89
C THR A 193 -3.31 30.14 5.53
N SER A 194 -1.97 30.22 5.46
CA SER A 194 -1.22 29.75 4.32
C SER A 194 -1.42 28.25 4.21
N SER A 195 -2.27 27.86 3.24
CA SER A 195 -2.18 26.56 2.61
C SER A 195 -0.74 26.41 2.11
N LYS A 196 0.08 25.60 2.80
CA LYS A 196 1.40 25.21 2.34
C LYS A 196 1.22 24.48 1.01
N SER A 197 1.33 25.21 -0.09
CA SER A 197 1.61 24.64 -1.39
C SER A 197 2.85 23.78 -1.22
N ALA A 198 2.73 22.47 -1.55
CA ALA A 198 3.87 21.59 -1.63
C ALA A 198 4.76 22.09 -2.77
N SER A 199 5.68 23.00 -2.43
CA SER A 199 6.80 23.33 -3.29
C SER A 199 7.52 22.02 -3.59
N THR A 200 7.67 21.69 -4.86
CA THR A 200 8.56 20.67 -5.36
C THR A 200 9.94 20.94 -4.76
N ASN A 201 10.27 20.20 -3.70
CA ASN A 201 11.61 20.19 -3.16
C ASN A 201 12.55 19.79 -4.29
N LYS A 202 13.30 20.74 -4.83
CA LYS A 202 14.60 20.44 -5.43
C LYS A 202 15.33 19.67 -4.33
N ASN A 203 15.48 18.36 -4.50
CA ASN A 203 16.26 17.53 -3.60
C ASN A 203 17.69 18.09 -3.63
N PHE A 204 18.00 19.02 -2.77
CA PHE A 204 19.36 19.47 -2.52
C PHE A 204 20.08 18.26 -1.90
N MET A 205 20.91 17.65 -2.70
CA MET A 205 21.73 16.52 -2.30
C MET A 205 22.96 17.13 -1.61
N VAL A 206 23.03 17.00 -0.28
CA VAL A 206 24.15 17.55 0.50
C VAL A 206 25.37 16.64 0.32
N GLY A 207 26.49 17.20 -0.12
CA GLY A 207 27.82 16.60 -0.07
C GLY A 207 28.20 15.67 -1.22
N PHE A 208 27.44 15.69 -2.34
CA PHE A 208 27.75 14.87 -3.52
C PHE A 208 27.90 15.71 -4.81
N GLU A 209 28.10 17.01 -4.66
CA GLU A 209 28.21 17.94 -5.79
C GLU A 209 29.42 17.59 -6.68
N ASP A 210 30.59 17.38 -6.07
CA ASP A 210 31.84 17.03 -6.77
C ASP A 210 31.77 15.61 -7.36
N ASP A 211 31.24 14.64 -6.60
CA ASP A 211 31.03 13.25 -7.08
C ASP A 211 30.10 13.22 -8.29
N SER A 212 29.01 14.00 -8.25
CA SER A 212 28.04 14.12 -9.34
C SER A 212 28.68 14.73 -10.58
N LEU A 213 29.50 15.78 -10.42
CA LEU A 213 30.18 16.43 -11.54
C LEU A 213 31.16 15.46 -12.19
N GLN A 214 32.00 14.80 -11.43
CA GLN A 214 32.99 13.83 -11.93
C GLN A 214 32.35 12.67 -12.71
N ILE A 215 31.26 12.11 -12.19
CA ILE A 215 30.54 11.02 -12.88
C ILE A 215 29.86 11.53 -14.15
N LYS A 216 29.30 12.75 -14.16
CA LYS A 216 28.72 13.36 -15.36
C LYS A 216 29.78 13.60 -16.46
N GLU A 217 30.97 14.04 -16.09
CA GLU A 217 32.07 14.19 -17.04
C GLU A 217 32.45 12.86 -17.68
N GLU A 218 32.48 11.76 -16.92
CA GLU A 218 32.74 10.42 -17.42
C GLU A 218 31.61 9.88 -18.33
N LEU A 219 30.36 10.28 -18.06
CA LEU A 219 29.20 9.88 -18.88
C LEU A 219 29.22 10.54 -20.27
N VAL A 220 29.59 11.81 -20.33
CA VAL A 220 29.56 12.61 -21.58
C VAL A 220 30.91 12.59 -22.29
N GLY A 221 32.01 12.26 -21.59
CA GLY A 221 33.37 12.28 -22.06
C GLY A 221 33.74 11.20 -23.08
N GLN A 222 34.92 11.34 -23.67
CA GLN A 222 35.57 10.31 -24.53
C GLN A 222 36.09 9.13 -23.67
N PRO A 223 36.18 7.88 -24.17
CA PRO A 223 36.05 7.45 -25.58
C PRO A 223 34.59 7.15 -25.97
N SER A 224 34.36 7.05 -27.29
CA SER A 224 33.03 6.70 -27.85
C SER A 224 32.63 5.24 -27.60
N ARG A 225 33.54 4.39 -27.14
CA ARG A 225 33.27 2.99 -26.80
C ARG A 225 32.32 2.89 -25.62
N LEU A 226 31.60 1.77 -25.51
CA LEU A 226 30.82 1.40 -24.35
C LEU A 226 31.72 1.42 -23.09
N LYS A 227 31.35 2.19 -22.09
CA LYS A 227 32.09 2.31 -20.83
C LYS A 227 31.23 2.00 -19.63
N PHE A 228 31.83 1.26 -18.68
CA PHE A 228 31.21 0.99 -17.38
C PHE A 228 31.70 2.01 -16.34
N ILE A 229 30.77 2.53 -15.57
CA ILE A 229 31.02 3.50 -14.49
C ILE A 229 30.47 2.89 -13.20
N SER A 230 31.36 2.51 -12.30
CA SER A 230 31.05 1.81 -11.06
C SER A 230 31.08 2.76 -9.88
N ILE A 231 29.96 2.90 -9.18
CA ILE A 231 29.85 3.67 -7.92
C ILE A 231 29.88 2.69 -6.76
N VAL A 232 30.93 2.71 -5.95
CA VAL A 232 31.18 1.75 -4.90
C VAL A 232 31.16 2.41 -3.53
N GLY A 233 30.65 1.69 -2.51
CA GLY A 233 30.67 2.16 -1.14
C GLY A 233 29.71 1.40 -0.23
N MET A 234 29.80 1.64 1.07
CA MET A 234 29.02 0.99 2.12
C MET A 234 27.49 1.13 1.91
N GLY A 235 26.71 0.22 2.53
CA GLY A 235 25.24 0.35 2.59
C GLY A 235 24.81 1.67 3.24
N GLY A 236 23.83 2.37 2.67
CA GLY A 236 23.34 3.66 3.21
C GLY A 236 24.21 4.88 2.96
N ILE A 237 25.34 4.77 2.21
CA ILE A 237 26.24 5.89 1.90
C ILE A 237 25.70 6.82 0.82
N GLY A 238 24.65 6.43 0.10
CA GLY A 238 24.00 7.28 -0.90
C GLY A 238 24.23 6.93 -2.36
N LYS A 239 24.80 5.74 -2.71
CA LYS A 239 25.07 5.31 -4.10
C LYS A 239 23.87 5.41 -5.04
N THR A 240 22.76 4.80 -4.65
CA THR A 240 21.49 4.84 -5.41
C THR A 240 20.95 6.26 -5.53
N THR A 241 21.10 7.09 -4.50
CA THR A 241 20.68 8.50 -4.50
C THR A 241 21.49 9.31 -5.51
N LEU A 242 22.81 9.13 -5.52
CA LEU A 242 23.71 9.79 -6.47
C LEU A 242 23.41 9.35 -7.91
N ALA A 243 23.35 8.04 -8.16
CA ALA A 243 23.02 7.48 -9.46
C ALA A 243 21.67 7.99 -9.99
N ARG A 244 20.65 8.07 -9.10
CA ARG A 244 19.31 8.57 -9.46
C ARG A 244 19.28 10.06 -9.76
N ASN A 245 20.05 10.86 -9.02
CA ASN A 245 20.19 12.28 -9.28
C ASN A 245 20.80 12.51 -10.67
N ILE A 246 21.89 11.81 -10.98
CA ILE A 246 22.58 11.87 -12.29
C ILE A 246 21.64 11.38 -13.41
N TYR A 247 20.96 10.25 -13.22
CA TYR A 247 20.03 9.69 -14.21
C TYR A 247 18.89 10.65 -14.55
N ASN A 248 18.40 11.45 -13.59
CA ASN A 248 17.31 12.41 -13.76
C ASN A 248 17.80 13.82 -14.13
N ASP A 249 19.10 14.03 -14.29
CA ASP A 249 19.66 15.31 -14.71
C ASP A 249 19.27 15.63 -16.14
N SER A 250 18.82 16.86 -16.42
CA SER A 250 18.33 17.24 -17.73
C SER A 250 19.39 17.16 -18.83
N SER A 251 20.66 17.43 -18.50
CA SER A 251 21.78 17.32 -19.46
C SER A 251 22.04 15.85 -19.86
N ILE A 252 21.96 14.94 -18.91
CA ILE A 252 22.10 13.50 -19.11
C ILE A 252 20.87 12.93 -19.84
N GLU A 253 19.68 13.40 -19.51
CA GLU A 253 18.44 13.02 -20.21
C GLU A 253 18.50 13.37 -21.70
N TYR A 254 19.00 14.55 -22.03
CA TYR A 254 19.14 14.99 -23.42
C TYR A 254 20.27 14.24 -24.18
N HIS A 255 21.30 13.76 -23.46
CA HIS A 255 22.48 13.13 -24.07
C HIS A 255 22.23 11.68 -24.51
N PHE A 256 21.37 10.92 -23.81
CA PHE A 256 21.11 9.51 -24.10
C PHE A 256 19.68 9.29 -24.63
N TYR A 257 19.59 8.67 -25.80
CA TYR A 257 18.31 8.40 -26.48
C TYR A 257 17.48 7.32 -25.78
N ILE A 258 18.14 6.25 -25.30
CA ILE A 258 17.50 5.20 -24.50
C ILE A 258 18.06 5.27 -23.09
N ARG A 259 17.17 5.29 -22.10
CA ARG A 259 17.54 5.23 -20.69
C ARG A 259 16.74 4.14 -19.99
N ALA A 260 17.45 3.31 -19.23
CA ALA A 260 16.79 2.25 -18.46
C ALA A 260 17.43 2.12 -17.06
N TRP A 261 16.59 1.75 -16.09
CA TRP A 261 16.99 1.49 -14.71
C TRP A 261 16.52 0.12 -14.29
N ILE A 262 17.44 -0.71 -13.79
CA ILE A 262 17.15 -2.00 -13.16
C ILE A 262 17.84 -2.06 -11.80
N THR A 263 17.17 -2.63 -10.80
CA THR A 263 17.74 -2.94 -9.48
C THR A 263 17.93 -4.44 -9.39
N LEU A 264 19.08 -4.87 -8.89
CA LEU A 264 19.43 -6.28 -8.78
C LEU A 264 19.36 -6.71 -7.31
N SER A 265 18.43 -7.60 -6.99
CA SER A 265 18.44 -8.29 -5.69
C SER A 265 19.57 -9.33 -5.62
N ARG A 266 19.94 -9.77 -4.41
CA ARG A 266 20.96 -10.81 -4.22
C ARG A 266 20.65 -12.10 -4.97
N GLU A 267 19.38 -12.38 -5.13
CA GLU A 267 18.86 -13.52 -5.87
C GLU A 267 18.07 -13.00 -7.07
N TYR A 268 18.52 -13.26 -8.26
CA TYR A 268 17.88 -12.80 -9.48
C TYR A 268 17.73 -13.93 -10.51
N ARG A 269 16.76 -13.76 -11.41
CA ARG A 269 16.63 -14.55 -12.62
C ARG A 269 16.90 -13.66 -13.83
N VAL A 270 17.75 -14.12 -14.72
CA VAL A 270 18.12 -13.36 -15.92
C VAL A 270 16.88 -12.96 -16.73
N GLN A 271 15.91 -13.87 -16.86
CA GLN A 271 14.67 -13.61 -17.56
C GLN A 271 13.87 -12.44 -16.94
N GLU A 272 13.78 -12.38 -15.63
CA GLU A 272 13.08 -11.30 -14.91
C GLU A 272 13.79 -9.95 -15.09
N LEU A 273 15.12 -9.95 -15.01
CA LEU A 273 15.92 -8.74 -15.24
C LEU A 273 15.76 -8.22 -16.67
N LEU A 274 15.75 -9.10 -17.67
CA LEU A 274 15.52 -8.72 -19.07
C LEU A 274 14.12 -8.13 -19.29
N LEU A 275 13.11 -8.70 -18.65
CA LEU A 275 11.74 -8.17 -18.67
C LEU A 275 11.65 -6.81 -17.97
N HIS A 276 12.36 -6.61 -16.85
CA HIS A 276 12.45 -5.32 -16.17
C HIS A 276 13.17 -4.29 -17.03
N LEU A 277 14.22 -4.68 -17.73
CA LEU A 277 14.95 -3.81 -18.64
C LEU A 277 14.06 -3.36 -19.81
N LEU A 278 13.35 -4.29 -20.47
CA LEU A 278 12.38 -3.99 -21.53
C LEU A 278 11.24 -3.10 -21.03
N LYS A 279 10.75 -3.36 -19.81
CA LYS A 279 9.73 -2.53 -19.16
C LYS A 279 10.23 -1.11 -18.89
N SER A 280 11.46 -0.96 -18.42
CA SER A 280 12.09 0.33 -18.15
C SER A 280 12.26 1.15 -19.44
N MET A 281 12.58 0.48 -20.57
CA MET A 281 12.64 1.11 -21.90
C MET A 281 11.24 1.43 -22.49
N GLY A 282 10.16 1.02 -21.85
CA GLY A 282 8.78 1.26 -22.30
C GLY A 282 8.24 0.24 -23.32
N ASP A 283 8.95 -0.82 -23.61
CA ASP A 283 8.68 -1.77 -24.70
C ASP A 283 8.05 -3.10 -24.25
N LEU A 284 7.72 -3.30 -22.96
CA LEU A 284 7.19 -4.57 -22.48
C LEU A 284 5.77 -4.84 -23.02
N THR A 285 5.60 -5.96 -23.72
CA THR A 285 4.33 -6.49 -24.21
C THR A 285 3.98 -7.80 -23.51
N ASP A 286 2.68 -8.17 -23.50
CA ASP A 286 2.24 -9.45 -22.92
C ASP A 286 2.83 -10.67 -23.64
N GLU A 287 3.19 -10.52 -24.92
CA GLU A 287 3.87 -11.55 -25.71
C GLU A 287 5.31 -11.75 -25.23
N MET A 288 6.03 -10.67 -24.92
CA MET A 288 7.42 -10.73 -24.43
C MET A 288 7.53 -11.44 -23.08
N ILE A 289 6.53 -11.34 -22.22
CA ILE A 289 6.49 -12.02 -20.92
C ILE A 289 6.58 -13.56 -21.06
N ARG A 290 6.15 -14.09 -22.21
CA ARG A 290 6.13 -15.53 -22.49
C ARG A 290 7.37 -16.06 -23.20
N LYS A 291 8.28 -15.15 -23.62
CA LYS A 291 9.46 -15.52 -24.39
C LYS A 291 10.52 -16.17 -23.52
N GLU A 292 11.26 -17.07 -24.11
CA GLU A 292 12.43 -17.70 -23.49
C GLU A 292 13.55 -16.67 -23.29
N THR A 293 14.45 -16.95 -22.37
CA THR A 293 15.53 -16.03 -21.98
C THR A 293 16.37 -15.55 -23.17
N ASP A 294 16.68 -16.43 -24.12
CA ASP A 294 17.52 -16.07 -25.25
C ASP A 294 16.80 -15.22 -26.32
N GLU A 295 15.48 -15.38 -26.44
CA GLU A 295 14.67 -14.48 -27.26
C GLU A 295 14.61 -13.08 -26.64
N LEU A 296 14.49 -13.00 -25.32
CA LEU A 296 14.50 -11.71 -24.61
C LEU A 296 15.86 -11.02 -24.72
N LYS A 297 16.97 -11.76 -24.63
CA LYS A 297 18.33 -11.24 -24.88
C LYS A 297 18.44 -10.62 -26.27
N THR A 298 17.91 -11.31 -27.27
CA THR A 298 17.90 -10.83 -28.67
C THR A 298 17.08 -9.54 -28.81
N LEU A 299 15.93 -9.46 -28.20
CA LEU A 299 15.08 -8.27 -28.22
C LEU A 299 15.77 -7.06 -27.57
N VAL A 300 16.39 -7.25 -26.38
CA VAL A 300 17.14 -6.18 -25.71
C VAL A 300 18.29 -5.70 -26.59
N TYR A 301 19.09 -6.63 -27.17
CA TYR A 301 20.17 -6.30 -28.07
C TYR A 301 19.71 -5.48 -29.30
N GLN A 302 18.64 -5.92 -29.97
CA GLN A 302 18.09 -5.23 -31.14
C GLN A 302 17.57 -3.82 -30.77
N ARG A 303 17.03 -3.65 -29.59
CA ARG A 303 16.51 -2.36 -29.12
C ARG A 303 17.61 -1.35 -28.83
N LEU A 304 18.73 -1.82 -28.28
CA LEU A 304 19.88 -0.98 -27.92
C LEU A 304 20.77 -0.67 -29.12
N LYS A 305 20.85 -1.59 -30.10
CA LYS A 305 21.73 -1.47 -31.26
C LYS A 305 21.46 -0.21 -32.09
N GLY A 306 22.50 0.52 -32.41
CA GLY A 306 22.43 1.77 -33.17
C GLY A 306 22.04 2.99 -32.36
N ASN A 307 21.60 2.82 -31.11
CA ASN A 307 21.18 3.88 -30.24
C ASN A 307 22.21 4.18 -29.15
N ARG A 308 22.39 5.47 -28.80
CA ARG A 308 23.15 5.86 -27.61
C ARG A 308 22.28 5.64 -26.38
N TYR A 309 22.72 4.75 -25.47
CA TYR A 309 21.95 4.36 -24.31
C TYR A 309 22.71 4.57 -23.00
N LEU A 310 21.92 4.81 -21.92
CA LEU A 310 22.34 4.79 -20.52
C LEU A 310 21.54 3.74 -19.77
N ILE A 311 22.23 2.73 -19.23
CA ILE A 311 21.62 1.72 -18.37
C ILE A 311 22.19 1.88 -16.97
N VAL A 312 21.30 1.95 -15.95
CA VAL A 312 21.69 1.90 -14.56
C VAL A 312 21.36 0.52 -14.00
N MET A 313 22.39 -0.15 -13.49
CA MET A 313 22.31 -1.42 -12.78
C MET A 313 22.57 -1.16 -11.29
N ASP A 314 21.49 -1.05 -10.50
CA ASP A 314 21.58 -0.65 -9.11
C ASP A 314 21.71 -1.85 -8.18
N ASP A 315 22.55 -1.75 -7.15
CA ASP A 315 22.87 -2.73 -6.10
C ASP A 315 23.35 -4.10 -6.61
N VAL A 316 24.41 -4.10 -7.41
CA VAL A 316 25.01 -5.33 -7.98
C VAL A 316 25.83 -6.07 -6.94
N TRP A 317 25.53 -7.37 -6.73
CA TRP A 317 26.13 -8.23 -5.70
C TRP A 317 27.15 -9.23 -6.23
N ASP A 318 27.07 -9.65 -7.51
CA ASP A 318 27.96 -10.64 -8.11
C ASP A 318 28.40 -10.18 -9.52
N ALA A 319 29.69 -10.30 -9.79
CA ALA A 319 30.26 -9.99 -11.10
C ALA A 319 29.75 -10.92 -12.22
N LYS A 320 29.29 -12.13 -11.89
CA LYS A 320 28.75 -13.09 -12.89
C LYS A 320 27.55 -12.55 -13.66
N VAL A 321 26.77 -11.63 -13.08
CA VAL A 321 25.70 -10.93 -13.78
C VAL A 321 26.22 -10.29 -15.08
N PHE A 322 27.43 -9.72 -15.02
CA PHE A 322 28.02 -9.05 -16.18
C PHE A 322 28.41 -9.98 -17.31
N ASP A 323 28.86 -11.18 -17.00
CA ASP A 323 29.23 -12.18 -18.04
C ASP A 323 28.02 -12.54 -18.91
N GLU A 324 26.80 -12.52 -18.30
CA GLU A 324 25.56 -12.75 -19.01
C GLU A 324 25.06 -11.53 -19.77
N PHE A 325 25.18 -10.34 -19.19
CA PHE A 325 24.67 -9.10 -19.77
C PHE A 325 25.64 -8.43 -20.75
N ARG A 326 26.93 -8.63 -20.61
CA ARG A 326 27.96 -8.03 -21.48
C ARG A 326 27.75 -8.33 -22.98
N ARG A 327 27.24 -9.53 -23.31
CA ARG A 327 26.93 -9.95 -24.68
C ARG A 327 25.66 -9.31 -25.23
N ILE A 328 24.83 -8.73 -24.39
CA ILE A 328 23.54 -8.15 -24.75
C ILE A 328 23.67 -6.65 -25.02
N PHE A 329 24.70 -5.99 -24.48
CA PHE A 329 24.94 -4.57 -24.63
C PHE A 329 25.86 -4.29 -25.83
N PRO A 330 25.31 -3.78 -26.97
CA PRO A 330 26.14 -3.52 -28.15
C PRO A 330 27.09 -2.34 -27.93
N ASP A 331 28.34 -2.50 -28.36
CA ASP A 331 29.30 -1.40 -28.48
C ASP A 331 29.31 -0.89 -29.91
N ASP A 332 28.49 0.09 -30.22
CA ASP A 332 28.36 0.71 -31.54
C ASP A 332 29.26 1.96 -31.69
N TYR A 333 30.20 2.16 -30.79
CA TYR A 333 31.12 3.32 -30.78
C TYR A 333 30.38 4.67 -30.75
N ASN A 334 29.19 4.70 -30.17
CA ASN A 334 28.31 5.87 -30.13
C ASN A 334 28.30 6.60 -28.78
N GLY A 335 29.16 6.18 -27.83
CA GLY A 335 29.22 6.79 -26.47
C GLY A 335 28.18 6.27 -25.51
N SER A 336 27.65 5.06 -25.69
CA SER A 336 26.78 4.40 -24.72
C SER A 336 27.49 4.15 -23.37
N ARG A 337 26.72 4.16 -22.28
CA ARG A 337 27.25 4.06 -20.90
C ARG A 337 26.40 3.13 -20.05
N ILE A 338 27.07 2.48 -19.07
CA ILE A 338 26.42 1.68 -18.03
C ILE A 338 26.92 2.18 -16.68
N ILE A 339 26.00 2.67 -15.84
CA ILE A 339 26.28 2.97 -14.42
C ILE A 339 25.96 1.72 -13.62
N MET A 340 26.86 1.37 -12.72
CA MET A 340 26.68 0.29 -11.77
C MET A 340 26.86 0.81 -10.35
N THR A 341 25.97 0.44 -9.42
CA THR A 341 26.22 0.65 -7.99
C THR A 341 26.50 -0.68 -7.31
N SER A 342 27.46 -0.74 -6.39
CA SER A 342 27.78 -1.96 -5.63
C SER A 342 28.29 -1.63 -4.23
N ARG A 343 28.06 -2.57 -3.30
CA ARG A 343 28.67 -2.54 -1.95
C ARG A 343 30.07 -3.16 -1.94
N LEU A 344 30.39 -3.92 -2.99
CA LEU A 344 31.63 -4.71 -3.08
C LEU A 344 32.56 -4.14 -4.16
N SER A 345 33.74 -3.68 -3.75
CA SER A 345 34.78 -3.19 -4.68
C SER A 345 35.27 -4.29 -5.63
N SER A 346 35.27 -5.56 -5.18
CA SER A 346 35.66 -6.70 -6.03
C SER A 346 34.74 -6.88 -7.23
N VAL A 347 33.46 -6.57 -7.11
CA VAL A 347 32.50 -6.63 -8.23
C VAL A 347 32.88 -5.60 -9.30
N ALA A 348 33.20 -4.37 -8.88
CA ALA A 348 33.57 -3.29 -9.80
C ALA A 348 34.88 -3.59 -10.58
N VAL A 349 35.90 -4.13 -9.90
CA VAL A 349 37.17 -4.50 -10.52
C VAL A 349 37.02 -5.64 -11.54
N ASN A 350 36.15 -6.62 -11.22
CA ASN A 350 35.96 -7.79 -12.09
C ASN A 350 35.06 -7.49 -13.29
N THR A 351 34.32 -6.40 -13.29
CA THR A 351 33.38 -6.06 -14.36
C THR A 351 34.09 -5.52 -15.61
N ASP A 352 34.95 -4.55 -15.44
CA ASP A 352 35.73 -3.95 -16.54
C ASP A 352 37.03 -3.36 -16.02
N SER A 353 38.19 -3.95 -16.43
CA SER A 353 39.50 -3.46 -16.03
C SER A 353 39.84 -2.07 -16.62
N SER A 354 39.09 -1.62 -17.64
CA SER A 354 39.20 -0.29 -18.28
C SER A 354 38.11 0.68 -17.82
N GLY A 355 37.16 0.22 -16.97
CA GLY A 355 36.03 0.98 -16.47
C GLY A 355 36.46 2.05 -15.43
N PHE A 356 35.59 3.04 -15.24
CA PHE A 356 35.78 4.05 -14.21
C PHE A 356 35.16 3.58 -12.88
N ILE A 357 35.96 3.54 -11.81
CA ILE A 357 35.51 3.16 -10.48
C ILE A 357 35.54 4.39 -9.57
N HIS A 358 34.38 4.77 -9.08
CA HIS A 358 34.21 5.89 -8.14
C HIS A 358 33.86 5.36 -6.75
N HIS A 359 34.73 5.65 -5.78
CA HIS A 359 34.52 5.28 -4.38
C HIS A 359 33.88 6.45 -3.62
N LEU A 360 32.63 6.25 -3.17
CA LEU A 360 31.95 7.25 -2.33
C LEU A 360 32.59 7.32 -0.94
N SER A 361 32.88 8.54 -0.51
CA SER A 361 33.38 8.87 0.83
C SER A 361 32.24 9.19 1.79
N PHE A 362 32.52 9.06 3.10
CA PHE A 362 31.60 9.57 4.13
C PHE A 362 31.52 11.10 4.06
N LEU A 363 30.37 11.64 4.49
CA LEU A 363 30.17 13.08 4.55
C LEU A 363 31.13 13.72 5.58
N SER A 364 31.64 14.92 5.28
CA SER A 364 32.39 15.71 6.25
C SER A 364 31.54 16.07 7.48
N PRO A 365 32.13 16.48 8.60
CA PRO A 365 31.38 16.93 9.77
C PRO A 365 30.39 18.06 9.46
N GLU A 366 30.77 19.01 8.60
CA GLU A 366 29.94 20.14 8.18
C GLU A 366 28.77 19.67 7.31
N GLN A 367 29.03 18.80 6.33
CA GLN A 367 28.01 18.19 5.48
C GLN A 367 27.05 17.34 6.31
N SER A 368 27.58 16.56 7.27
CA SER A 368 26.79 15.75 8.21
C SER A 368 25.86 16.60 9.05
N TRP A 369 26.36 17.70 9.59
CA TRP A 369 25.54 18.65 10.34
C TRP A 369 24.47 19.31 9.45
N SER A 370 24.84 19.72 8.24
CA SER A 370 23.91 20.31 7.28
C SER A 370 22.76 19.36 6.93
N LEU A 371 23.07 18.08 6.63
CA LEU A 371 22.07 17.05 6.35
C LEU A 371 21.17 16.78 7.56
N LEU A 372 21.77 16.63 8.77
CA LEU A 372 21.00 16.41 10.00
C LEU A 372 20.07 17.57 10.29
N CYS A 373 20.54 18.80 10.16
CA CYS A 373 19.78 20.03 10.38
C CYS A 373 18.59 20.10 9.42
N GLN A 374 18.80 19.84 8.12
CA GLN A 374 17.75 19.81 7.12
C GLN A 374 16.66 18.77 7.45
N LYS A 375 17.07 17.59 7.93
CA LYS A 375 16.12 16.50 8.25
C LYS A 375 15.40 16.70 9.57
N ALA A 376 16.06 17.32 10.56
CA ALA A 376 15.50 17.57 11.90
C ALA A 376 14.62 18.82 11.98
N LEU A 377 14.92 19.85 11.18
CA LEU A 377 14.28 21.16 11.28
C LEU A 377 13.59 21.61 9.98
N GLY A 378 13.83 20.90 8.87
CA GLY A 378 13.30 21.28 7.56
C GLY A 378 13.87 22.61 7.09
N ASN A 379 13.01 23.60 6.87
CA ASN A 379 13.40 24.96 6.44
C ASN A 379 13.58 25.95 7.63
N GLU A 380 13.44 25.49 8.87
CA GLU A 380 13.58 26.35 10.04
C GLU A 380 15.06 26.52 10.43
N CYS A 381 15.42 27.71 10.93
CA CYS A 381 16.74 27.96 11.46
C CYS A 381 16.95 27.18 12.77
N CYS A 382 18.14 26.60 12.94
CA CYS A 382 18.48 25.88 14.17
C CYS A 382 18.57 26.85 15.36
N PRO A 383 17.82 26.66 16.45
CA PRO A 383 17.98 27.40 17.68
C PRO A 383 19.44 27.30 18.19
N PRO A 384 20.06 28.41 18.66
CA PRO A 384 21.45 28.40 19.11
C PRO A 384 21.75 27.36 20.17
N GLU A 385 20.82 27.14 21.12
CA GLU A 385 20.90 26.16 22.20
C GLU A 385 20.91 24.68 21.76
N LEU A 386 20.45 24.37 20.55
CA LEU A 386 20.43 23.02 19.99
C LEU A 386 21.63 22.73 19.08
N LYS A 387 22.37 23.77 18.65
CA LYS A 387 23.43 23.67 17.65
C LYS A 387 24.58 22.74 18.10
N ASP A 388 25.05 22.90 19.35
CA ASP A 388 26.17 22.09 19.86
C ASP A 388 25.78 20.63 20.09
N ILE A 389 24.55 20.39 20.57
CA ILE A 389 24.03 19.05 20.77
C ILE A 389 23.84 18.36 19.42
N GLY A 390 23.25 19.07 18.45
CA GLY A 390 23.02 18.55 17.11
C GLY A 390 24.34 18.18 16.39
N ARG A 391 25.39 18.99 16.54
CA ARG A 391 26.71 18.67 15.99
C ARG A 391 27.30 17.40 16.62
N ARG A 392 27.19 17.23 17.95
CA ARG A 392 27.61 16.00 18.61
C ARG A 392 26.83 14.76 18.15
N ILE A 393 25.52 14.92 17.85
CA ILE A 393 24.71 13.85 17.26
C ILE A 393 25.21 13.52 15.86
N ALA A 394 25.47 14.52 15.02
CA ALA A 394 25.98 14.34 13.66
C ALA A 394 27.34 13.62 13.63
N GLU A 395 28.26 13.98 14.55
CA GLU A 395 29.57 13.33 14.73
C GLU A 395 29.42 11.85 15.09
N LYS A 396 28.44 11.50 15.95
CA LYS A 396 28.15 10.09 16.29
C LYS A 396 27.68 9.27 15.11
N CYS A 397 27.02 9.91 14.11
CA CYS A 397 26.58 9.28 12.86
C CYS A 397 27.72 9.04 11.85
N ARG A 398 28.97 9.54 12.13
CA ARG A 398 30.20 9.33 11.36
C ARG A 398 30.09 9.55 9.85
N GLY A 399 29.33 10.55 9.45
CA GLY A 399 29.21 10.92 8.04
C GLY A 399 28.37 9.96 7.20
N LEU A 400 27.66 8.99 7.80
CA LEU A 400 26.83 8.06 7.05
C LEU A 400 25.44 8.67 6.78
N PRO A 401 25.08 8.99 5.52
CA PRO A 401 23.84 9.70 5.20
C PRO A 401 22.57 9.03 5.73
N LEU A 402 22.44 7.71 5.61
CA LEU A 402 21.24 7.00 6.07
C LEU A 402 21.04 7.19 7.58
N THR A 403 22.10 7.09 8.38
CA THR A 403 22.00 7.28 9.83
C THR A 403 21.58 8.70 10.18
N LEU A 404 22.17 9.70 9.49
CA LEU A 404 21.82 11.11 9.67
C LEU A 404 20.36 11.39 9.32
N VAL A 405 19.86 10.80 8.23
CA VAL A 405 18.46 10.94 7.78
C VAL A 405 17.51 10.32 8.80
N VAL A 406 17.82 9.12 9.29
CA VAL A 406 16.96 8.39 10.25
C VAL A 406 16.95 9.09 11.61
N ILE A 407 18.12 9.48 12.14
CA ILE A 407 18.20 10.24 13.40
C ILE A 407 17.58 11.63 13.26
N GLY A 408 17.74 12.27 12.10
CA GLY A 408 17.03 13.51 11.76
C GLY A 408 15.53 13.37 11.87
N GLY A 409 14.95 12.24 11.43
CA GLY A 409 13.52 11.93 11.57
C GLY A 409 13.08 11.74 13.04
N VAL A 410 13.95 11.19 13.90
CA VAL A 410 13.71 11.13 15.36
C VAL A 410 13.66 12.54 15.95
N LEU A 411 14.64 13.40 15.59
CA LEU A 411 14.72 14.78 16.08
C LEU A 411 13.60 15.68 15.56
N TYR A 412 13.11 15.41 14.33
CA TYR A 412 11.98 16.14 13.74
C TYR A 412 10.71 16.00 14.59
N LYS A 413 10.50 14.83 15.18
CA LYS A 413 9.34 14.52 16.05
C LYS A 413 9.59 14.85 17.53
N ALA A 414 10.84 15.03 17.93
CA ALA A 414 11.19 15.41 19.29
C ALA A 414 10.87 16.91 19.54
N GLU A 415 10.53 17.25 20.78
CA GLU A 415 10.42 18.66 21.17
C GLU A 415 11.74 19.41 20.90
N LYS A 416 11.65 20.61 20.33
CA LYS A 416 12.80 21.49 20.06
C LYS A 416 13.36 22.11 21.34
N LYS A 417 13.62 21.25 22.34
CA LYS A 417 14.17 21.62 23.64
C LYS A 417 15.51 20.91 23.86
N ARG A 418 16.42 21.56 24.60
CA ARG A 418 17.74 21.03 24.94
C ARG A 418 17.67 19.64 25.55
N ALA A 419 16.80 19.44 26.54
CA ALA A 419 16.67 18.17 27.26
C ALA A 419 16.29 17.00 26.33
N SER A 420 15.35 17.21 25.39
CA SER A 420 14.93 16.19 24.42
C SER A 420 16.05 15.78 23.46
N TRP A 421 16.81 16.75 22.97
CA TRP A 421 17.95 16.48 22.09
C TRP A 421 19.13 15.83 22.82
N GLU A 422 19.38 16.21 24.09
CA GLU A 422 20.36 15.54 24.96
C GLU A 422 20.01 14.08 25.24
N TYR A 423 18.70 13.78 25.43
CA TYR A 423 18.22 12.41 25.56
C TYR A 423 18.52 11.59 24.30
N VAL A 424 18.22 12.11 23.10
CA VAL A 424 18.56 11.46 21.83
C VAL A 424 20.07 11.28 21.72
N ALA A 425 20.87 12.33 22.02
CA ALA A 425 22.34 12.28 21.97
C ALA A 425 22.93 11.20 22.88
N LYS A 426 22.35 10.95 24.05
CA LYS A 426 22.79 9.87 24.98
C LYS A 426 22.49 8.48 24.41
N ASN A 427 21.34 8.32 23.74
CA ASN A 427 20.85 7.02 23.25
C ASN A 427 21.43 6.64 21.89
N VAL A 428 21.93 7.60 21.10
CA VAL A 428 22.66 7.31 19.87
C VAL A 428 24.05 6.75 20.25
N LYS A 429 24.24 5.43 20.07
CA LYS A 429 25.52 4.79 20.27
C LYS A 429 26.47 5.18 19.13
N SER A 430 27.73 5.48 19.47
CA SER A 430 28.76 5.75 18.47
C SER A 430 29.19 4.43 17.82
N ALA A 431 29.15 4.33 16.49
CA ALA A 431 29.73 3.20 15.75
C ALA A 431 31.27 3.20 15.98
N VAL A 432 31.79 2.42 16.95
CA VAL A 432 33.19 2.53 17.40
C VAL A 432 34.18 1.95 16.39
N THR A 433 33.82 0.89 15.66
CA THR A 433 34.76 0.12 14.82
C THR A 433 34.52 0.18 13.31
N GLY A 434 33.44 0.85 12.85
CA GLY A 434 33.07 0.87 11.43
C GLY A 434 32.50 -0.46 10.92
N ASN A 435 32.21 -1.41 11.80
CA ASN A 435 31.61 -2.69 11.49
C ASN A 435 30.10 -2.56 11.22
N HIS A 436 29.56 -3.51 10.47
CA HIS A 436 28.15 -3.57 10.14
C HIS A 436 27.23 -3.64 11.37
N ASP A 437 27.66 -4.29 12.44
CA ASP A 437 26.88 -4.40 13.68
C ASP A 437 26.76 -3.07 14.43
N ASP A 438 27.80 -2.25 14.48
CA ASP A 438 27.75 -0.89 15.04
C ASP A 438 26.79 0.03 14.28
N PHE A 439 26.77 -0.11 12.96
CA PHE A 439 25.82 0.60 12.10
C PHE A 439 24.38 0.19 12.39
N MET A 440 24.10 -1.12 12.51
CA MET A 440 22.79 -1.65 12.84
C MET A 440 22.33 -1.24 14.24
N GLU A 441 23.26 -1.16 15.21
CA GLU A 441 22.95 -0.68 16.56
C GLU A 441 22.57 0.80 16.58
N THR A 442 23.23 1.63 15.77
CA THR A 442 22.86 3.05 15.61
C THR A 442 21.46 3.19 14.99
N LEU A 443 21.14 2.39 13.98
CA LEU A 443 19.80 2.36 13.40
C LEU A 443 18.74 1.85 14.40
N SER A 444 19.08 0.91 15.29
CA SER A 444 18.19 0.40 16.33
C SER A 444 17.68 1.50 17.27
N SER A 445 18.47 2.57 17.45
CA SER A 445 18.03 3.76 18.18
C SER A 445 16.72 4.35 17.64
N SER A 446 16.55 4.36 16.33
CA SER A 446 15.32 4.87 15.69
C SER A 446 14.09 4.01 16.00
N TYR A 447 14.26 2.69 16.05
CA TYR A 447 13.21 1.75 16.46
C TYR A 447 12.84 1.94 17.93
N ASN A 448 13.82 2.11 18.81
CA ASN A 448 13.58 2.30 20.24
C ASN A 448 12.82 3.59 20.55
N HIS A 449 12.95 4.63 19.69
CA HIS A 449 12.21 5.89 19.80
C HIS A 449 10.84 5.86 19.11
N LEU A 450 10.45 4.73 18.48
CA LEU A 450 9.12 4.62 17.89
C LEU A 450 8.04 4.46 18.98
N PRO A 451 6.94 5.21 18.88
CA PRO A 451 5.75 4.95 19.66
C PRO A 451 5.32 3.47 19.52
N HIS A 452 4.89 2.86 20.61
CA HIS A 452 4.52 1.44 20.65
C HIS A 452 3.48 1.07 19.58
N ARG A 453 2.52 1.98 19.29
CA ARG A 453 1.51 1.79 18.24
C ARG A 453 2.07 1.63 16.83
N LEU A 454 3.27 2.15 16.55
CA LEU A 454 3.90 2.08 15.22
C LEU A 454 4.86 0.92 15.06
N ARG A 455 5.35 0.33 16.17
CA ARG A 455 6.40 -0.71 16.13
C ARG A 455 5.99 -1.92 15.31
N ALA A 456 4.77 -2.43 15.49
CA ALA A 456 4.26 -3.58 14.73
C ALA A 456 4.15 -3.27 13.23
N CYS A 457 3.60 -2.11 12.87
CA CYS A 457 3.49 -1.66 11.48
C CYS A 457 4.87 -1.53 10.81
N PHE A 458 5.86 -1.03 11.54
CA PHE A 458 7.24 -0.91 11.05
C PHE A 458 7.91 -2.28 10.89
N LEU A 459 7.86 -3.16 11.90
CA LEU A 459 8.45 -4.50 11.81
C LEU A 459 7.81 -5.34 10.69
N TYR A 460 6.52 -5.15 10.45
CA TYR A 460 5.81 -5.82 9.37
C TYR A 460 6.33 -5.48 7.97
N MET A 461 7.03 -4.35 7.81
CA MET A 461 7.70 -4.03 6.54
C MET A 461 8.77 -5.06 6.15
N GLY A 462 9.32 -5.80 7.12
CA GLY A 462 10.27 -6.90 6.88
C GLY A 462 9.68 -8.10 6.14
N VAL A 463 8.35 -8.26 6.05
CA VAL A 463 7.71 -9.38 5.32
C VAL A 463 7.95 -9.31 3.81
N PHE A 464 8.16 -8.10 3.27
CA PHE A 464 8.32 -7.90 1.83
C PHE A 464 9.73 -8.28 1.37
N PRO A 465 9.87 -8.81 0.14
CA PRO A 465 11.19 -9.01 -0.49
C PRO A 465 12.01 -7.71 -0.59
N GLU A 466 13.31 -7.85 -0.79
CA GLU A 466 14.19 -6.70 -1.11
C GLU A 466 13.65 -5.96 -2.33
N ASP A 467 13.79 -4.63 -2.34
CA ASP A 467 13.37 -3.74 -3.43
C ASP A 467 11.87 -3.80 -3.82
N PHE A 468 11.05 -4.44 -3.00
CA PHE A 468 9.62 -4.56 -3.28
C PHE A 468 8.93 -3.20 -3.19
N VAL A 469 8.32 -2.77 -4.29
CA VAL A 469 7.50 -1.55 -4.33
C VAL A 469 6.09 -1.86 -3.83
N ILE A 470 5.77 -1.42 -2.62
CA ILE A 470 4.56 -1.77 -1.88
C ILE A 470 3.44 -0.80 -2.24
N PRO A 471 2.32 -1.26 -2.83
CA PRO A 471 1.12 -0.43 -2.98
C PRO A 471 0.53 -0.09 -1.61
N VAL A 472 0.30 1.19 -1.32
CA VAL A 472 -0.19 1.65 0.00
C VAL A 472 -1.53 1.01 0.36
N SER A 473 -2.45 0.88 -0.59
CA SER A 473 -3.74 0.22 -0.36
C SER A 473 -3.63 -1.27 -0.01
N TYR A 474 -2.57 -1.95 -0.48
CA TYR A 474 -2.25 -3.34 -0.13
C TYR A 474 -1.74 -3.42 1.31
N LEU A 475 -0.75 -2.59 1.67
CA LEU A 475 -0.18 -2.52 3.01
C LEU A 475 -1.24 -2.22 4.07
N ILE A 476 -2.10 -1.23 3.82
CA ILE A 476 -3.19 -0.85 4.73
C ILE A 476 -4.12 -2.03 5.01
N ARG A 477 -4.54 -2.77 3.97
CA ARG A 477 -5.41 -3.94 4.15
C ARG A 477 -4.76 -5.04 4.98
N LEU A 478 -3.45 -5.24 4.83
CA LEU A 478 -2.69 -6.19 5.66
C LEU A 478 -2.66 -5.73 7.13
N TRP A 479 -2.30 -4.47 7.41
CA TRP A 479 -2.26 -3.94 8.78
C TRP A 479 -3.63 -3.97 9.47
N VAL A 480 -4.72 -3.73 8.73
CA VAL A 480 -6.10 -3.85 9.25
C VAL A 480 -6.40 -5.30 9.62
N ALA A 481 -6.08 -6.27 8.74
CA ALA A 481 -6.33 -7.68 8.97
C ALA A 481 -5.52 -8.26 10.14
N GLU A 482 -4.29 -7.79 10.33
CA GLU A 482 -3.43 -8.16 11.47
C GLU A 482 -3.94 -7.62 12.80
N GLY A 483 -4.71 -6.52 12.79
CA GLY A 483 -5.21 -5.90 14.00
C GLY A 483 -4.21 -4.99 14.69
N PHE A 484 -3.26 -4.38 13.94
CA PHE A 484 -2.25 -3.48 14.50
C PHE A 484 -2.77 -2.08 14.83
N LEU A 485 -4.00 -1.76 14.43
CA LEU A 485 -4.56 -0.41 14.46
C LEU A 485 -5.52 -0.23 15.63
N LYS A 486 -5.31 0.83 16.41
CA LYS A 486 -6.25 1.21 17.49
C LYS A 486 -7.53 1.79 16.86
N PRO A 487 -8.71 1.23 17.13
CA PRO A 487 -9.97 1.78 16.65
C PRO A 487 -10.16 3.24 17.10
N ASN A 488 -10.77 4.04 16.23
CA ASN A 488 -11.12 5.43 16.53
C ASN A 488 -12.59 5.64 16.20
N THR A 489 -13.32 6.35 17.07
CA THR A 489 -14.76 6.59 16.90
C THR A 489 -15.11 7.44 15.68
N HIS A 490 -14.18 8.27 15.20
CA HIS A 490 -14.42 9.23 14.13
C HIS A 490 -13.73 8.88 12.80
N LYS A 491 -12.84 7.85 12.80
CA LYS A 491 -12.03 7.48 11.64
C LYS A 491 -12.15 5.98 11.35
N SER A 492 -12.18 5.62 10.08
CA SER A 492 -12.06 4.22 9.68
C SER A 492 -10.65 3.68 9.97
N LEU A 493 -10.52 2.36 10.09
CA LEU A 493 -9.21 1.72 10.30
C LEU A 493 -8.24 2.03 9.15
N GLU A 494 -8.75 2.17 7.93
CA GLU A 494 -7.94 2.53 6.76
C GLU A 494 -7.39 3.95 6.84
N GLU A 495 -8.14 4.88 7.42
CA GLU A 495 -7.68 6.27 7.66
C GLU A 495 -6.62 6.32 8.75
N VAL A 496 -6.82 5.57 9.86
CA VAL A 496 -5.81 5.43 10.92
C VAL A 496 -4.52 4.80 10.38
N ALA A 497 -4.62 3.77 9.51
CA ALA A 497 -3.46 3.15 8.88
C ALA A 497 -2.68 4.12 8.00
N LYS A 498 -3.37 5.01 7.28
CA LYS A 498 -2.70 6.07 6.49
C LYS A 498 -1.92 7.03 7.38
N GLU A 499 -2.49 7.45 8.50
CA GLU A 499 -1.81 8.31 9.47
C GLU A 499 -0.55 7.64 10.04
N TYR A 500 -0.62 6.33 10.36
CA TYR A 500 0.54 5.57 10.83
C TYR A 500 1.63 5.47 9.76
N LEU A 501 1.24 5.25 8.50
CA LEU A 501 2.19 5.23 7.38
C LEU A 501 2.84 6.61 7.18
N GLU A 502 2.06 7.68 7.20
CA GLU A 502 2.56 9.06 7.09
C GLU A 502 3.53 9.40 8.21
N GLU A 503 3.23 9.00 9.46
CA GLU A 503 4.14 9.20 10.58
C GLU A 503 5.46 8.40 10.43
N LEU A 504 5.42 7.17 9.91
CA LEU A 504 6.62 6.39 9.61
C LEU A 504 7.46 7.02 8.48
N ILE A 505 6.82 7.62 7.48
CA ILE A 505 7.49 8.35 6.38
C ILE A 505 8.13 9.64 6.91
N GLU A 506 7.42 10.41 7.73
CA GLU A 506 7.96 11.64 8.34
C GLU A 506 9.17 11.37 9.24
N ARG A 507 9.23 10.17 9.84
CA ARG A 507 10.40 9.68 10.58
C ARG A 507 11.53 9.14 9.69
N ASN A 508 11.38 9.20 8.36
CA ASN A 508 12.32 8.68 7.36
C ASN A 508 12.59 7.16 7.48
N LEU A 509 11.66 6.38 8.04
CA LEU A 509 11.78 4.93 8.15
C LEU A 509 11.25 4.20 6.92
N ILE A 510 10.31 4.81 6.21
CA ILE A 510 9.70 4.34 4.97
C ILE A 510 9.87 5.39 3.89
N MET A 511 10.19 4.96 2.68
CA MET A 511 10.39 5.83 1.53
C MET A 511 9.14 5.88 0.65
N VAL A 512 8.82 7.07 0.13
CA VAL A 512 7.78 7.24 -0.88
C VAL A 512 8.39 7.00 -2.27
N CYS A 513 7.83 6.01 -3.02
CA CYS A 513 8.25 5.72 -4.39
C CYS A 513 7.45 6.54 -5.41
N ASP A 514 6.12 6.47 -5.33
CA ASP A 514 5.21 7.18 -6.22
C ASP A 514 4.13 7.91 -5.42
N ARG A 515 3.77 9.11 -5.91
CA ARG A 515 2.57 9.83 -5.50
C ARG A 515 1.56 9.85 -6.63
N ILE A 516 0.28 9.89 -6.30
CA ILE A 516 -0.77 10.21 -7.27
C ILE A 516 -0.71 11.72 -7.51
N CYS A 517 -1.21 12.18 -8.66
CA CYS A 517 -1.24 13.60 -9.00
C CYS A 517 -2.02 14.48 -7.98
N THR A 518 -2.82 13.87 -7.11
CA THR A 518 -3.48 14.55 -5.98
C THR A 518 -2.58 14.73 -4.75
N GLY A 519 -1.31 14.29 -4.82
CA GLY A 519 -0.35 14.31 -3.71
C GLY A 519 -0.41 13.08 -2.79
N GLU A 520 -1.47 12.24 -2.84
CA GLU A 520 -1.56 11.01 -2.04
C GLU A 520 -0.43 10.02 -2.38
N ILE A 521 0.08 9.32 -1.39
CA ILE A 521 1.11 8.30 -1.57
C ILE A 521 0.49 7.08 -2.24
N LYS A 522 1.01 6.70 -3.40
CA LYS A 522 0.55 5.54 -4.17
C LYS A 522 1.31 4.28 -3.80
N THR A 523 2.64 4.39 -3.75
CA THR A 523 3.53 3.29 -3.43
C THR A 523 4.64 3.76 -2.49
N CYS A 524 5.11 2.84 -1.65
CA CYS A 524 6.22 3.05 -0.74
C CYS A 524 7.18 1.87 -0.81
N SER A 525 8.36 2.02 -0.23
CA SER A 525 9.35 0.96 -0.04
C SER A 525 10.11 1.17 1.26
N ILE A 526 10.85 0.15 1.68
CA ILE A 526 11.77 0.24 2.80
C ILE A 526 13.20 0.10 2.29
N HIS A 527 14.15 0.87 2.84
CA HIS A 527 15.56 0.71 2.52
C HIS A 527 16.09 -0.62 3.06
N ASP A 528 16.99 -1.32 2.34
CA ASP A 528 17.48 -2.65 2.72
C ASP A 528 18.03 -2.72 4.15
N SER A 529 18.84 -1.73 4.54
CA SER A 529 19.37 -1.70 5.92
C SER A 529 18.26 -1.53 6.97
N MET A 530 17.20 -0.80 6.66
CA MET A 530 16.02 -0.67 7.54
C MET A 530 15.19 -1.95 7.54
N ARG A 531 15.08 -2.63 6.40
CA ARG A 531 14.47 -3.95 6.30
C ARG A 531 15.23 -4.98 7.11
N GLU A 532 16.58 -4.97 7.04
CA GLU A 532 17.43 -5.83 7.86
C GLU A 532 17.21 -5.57 9.36
N LEU A 533 17.11 -4.29 9.76
CA LEU A 533 16.74 -3.91 11.13
C LEU A 533 15.37 -4.49 11.52
N CYS A 534 14.35 -4.36 10.64
CA CYS A 534 13.03 -4.95 10.90
C CYS A 534 13.13 -6.46 11.13
N MET A 535 13.87 -7.19 10.29
CA MET A 535 14.03 -8.64 10.43
C MET A 535 14.74 -9.04 11.73
N ARG A 536 15.86 -8.37 12.09
CA ARG A 536 16.57 -8.61 13.35
C ARG A 536 15.68 -8.37 14.57
N LYS A 537 15.01 -7.20 14.62
CA LYS A 537 14.11 -6.84 15.72
C LYS A 537 12.86 -7.71 15.76
N ALA A 538 12.30 -8.06 14.62
CA ALA A 538 11.15 -8.96 14.53
C ALA A 538 11.48 -10.38 15.04
N GLN A 539 12.68 -10.88 14.80
CA GLN A 539 13.14 -12.16 15.32
C GLN A 539 13.32 -12.12 16.85
N GLU A 540 13.95 -11.08 17.40
CA GLU A 540 14.08 -10.84 18.85
C GLU A 540 12.70 -10.78 19.54
N GLU A 541 11.72 -10.19 18.88
CA GLU A 541 10.36 -9.99 19.39
C GLU A 541 9.41 -11.17 19.09
N LYS A 542 9.89 -12.30 18.57
CA LYS A 542 9.09 -13.47 18.17
C LYS A 542 7.96 -13.11 17.20
N PHE A 543 8.19 -12.14 16.31
CA PHE A 543 7.17 -11.52 15.49
C PHE A 543 7.13 -12.07 14.07
N LEU A 544 8.28 -12.13 13.38
CA LEU A 544 8.35 -12.47 11.96
C LEU A 544 9.49 -13.44 11.67
N TYR A 545 9.19 -14.45 10.88
CA TYR A 545 10.18 -15.30 10.21
C TYR A 545 10.10 -15.14 8.69
N VAL A 546 11.25 -14.91 8.06
CA VAL A 546 11.37 -14.84 6.60
C VAL A 546 12.12 -16.07 6.11
N ALA A 547 11.43 -16.92 5.34
CA ALA A 547 12.01 -18.11 4.73
C ALA A 547 12.71 -17.74 3.42
N ASN A 548 14.04 -17.93 3.39
CA ASN A 548 14.91 -17.80 2.21
C ASN A 548 15.26 -19.22 1.67
N GLN A 549 16.26 -19.34 0.78
CA GLN A 549 16.63 -20.57 0.04
C GLN A 549 16.72 -21.87 0.85
N LYS A 550 17.07 -21.82 2.12
CA LYS A 550 17.15 -22.98 3.01
C LYS A 550 16.17 -22.81 4.16
N PHE A 551 15.00 -23.41 4.00
CA PHE A 551 13.99 -23.43 5.04
C PHE A 551 14.15 -24.71 5.88
N ASP A 552 14.65 -24.56 7.11
CA ASP A 552 14.71 -25.65 8.10
C ASP A 552 13.52 -25.52 9.07
N THR A 553 12.53 -26.36 8.87
CA THR A 553 11.32 -26.40 9.69
C THR A 553 11.55 -26.98 11.10
N SER A 554 12.68 -27.65 11.34
CA SER A 554 12.99 -28.27 12.63
C SER A 554 13.48 -27.29 13.67
N SER A 555 13.84 -26.06 13.27
CA SER A 555 14.39 -25.03 14.16
C SER A 555 13.36 -24.54 15.18
N GLU A 556 13.72 -24.54 16.46
CA GLU A 556 12.90 -23.95 17.54
C GLU A 556 12.61 -22.47 17.32
N VAL A 557 13.46 -21.77 16.57
CA VAL A 557 13.27 -20.35 16.20
C VAL A 557 11.99 -20.14 15.42
N VAL A 558 11.59 -21.11 14.58
CA VAL A 558 10.37 -21.03 13.75
C VAL A 558 9.11 -21.25 14.57
N LYS A 559 9.18 -22.09 15.61
CA LYS A 559 8.00 -22.53 16.39
C LYS A 559 7.23 -21.40 17.07
N ASN A 560 7.92 -20.34 17.46
CA ASN A 560 7.37 -19.26 18.30
C ASN A 560 7.07 -17.97 17.52
N GLN A 561 7.20 -17.99 16.18
CA GLN A 561 6.96 -16.81 15.35
C GLN A 561 5.49 -16.67 14.97
N ARG A 562 5.02 -15.43 14.83
CA ARG A 562 3.61 -15.11 14.51
C ARG A 562 3.34 -14.93 13.03
N HIS A 563 4.30 -14.43 12.27
CA HIS A 563 4.15 -14.16 10.85
C HIS A 563 5.21 -14.93 10.06
N LEU A 564 4.82 -15.52 8.94
CA LEU A 564 5.70 -16.23 8.02
C LEU A 564 5.64 -15.60 6.65
N SER A 565 6.80 -15.19 6.15
CA SER A 565 6.96 -14.74 4.77
C SER A 565 7.83 -15.72 3.99
N ILE A 566 7.33 -16.21 2.85
CA ILE A 566 8.03 -17.14 1.97
C ILE A 566 8.43 -16.42 0.69
N HIS A 567 9.72 -16.24 0.51
CA HIS A 567 10.30 -15.50 -0.62
C HIS A 567 10.41 -16.36 -1.90
N PRO A 568 10.66 -15.76 -3.09
CA PRO A 568 10.46 -16.41 -4.39
C PRO A 568 11.22 -17.71 -4.65
N TYR A 569 12.32 -17.96 -3.94
CA TYR A 569 13.26 -19.05 -4.25
C TYR A 569 13.13 -20.27 -3.34
N VAL A 570 12.16 -20.30 -2.43
CA VAL A 570 11.96 -21.43 -1.53
C VAL A 570 11.22 -22.55 -2.27
N LEU A 571 11.90 -23.68 -2.47
CA LEU A 571 11.34 -24.90 -3.03
C LEU A 571 10.86 -25.80 -1.87
N ASN A 572 9.59 -26.20 -1.89
CA ASN A 572 9.03 -27.20 -0.96
C ASN A 572 9.14 -26.87 0.54
N ALA A 573 8.48 -25.82 0.98
CA ALA A 573 8.31 -25.57 2.41
C ALA A 573 7.26 -26.55 3.00
N VAL A 574 7.72 -27.52 3.80
CA VAL A 574 6.82 -28.35 4.63
C VAL A 574 6.70 -27.65 5.97
N ILE A 575 5.51 -27.13 6.31
CA ILE A 575 5.30 -26.34 7.51
C ILE A 575 4.42 -27.14 8.48
N TYR A 576 4.98 -27.50 9.63
CA TYR A 576 4.31 -28.33 10.64
C TYR A 576 3.72 -27.55 11.83
N TYR A 577 3.88 -26.21 11.89
CA TYR A 577 3.57 -25.44 13.10
C TYR A 577 2.26 -24.66 13.00
N SER A 578 1.50 -24.63 14.10
CA SER A 578 0.13 -24.11 14.19
C SER A 578 0.01 -22.66 14.67
N THR A 579 1.09 -22.02 15.10
CA THR A 579 1.04 -20.69 15.76
C THR A 579 1.06 -19.48 14.84
N PHE A 580 1.26 -19.67 13.52
CA PHE A 580 1.29 -18.59 12.58
C PHE A 580 -0.08 -17.89 12.40
N ARG A 581 -0.05 -16.55 12.49
CA ARG A 581 -1.18 -15.66 12.21
C ARG A 581 -1.22 -15.25 10.75
N SER A 582 -0.06 -15.18 10.10
CA SER A 582 0.04 -14.75 8.72
C SER A 582 0.98 -15.62 7.93
N LEU A 583 0.55 -15.89 6.71
CA LEU A 583 1.33 -16.56 5.68
C LEU A 583 1.31 -15.67 4.43
N LEU A 584 2.46 -15.07 4.12
CA LEU A 584 2.66 -14.29 2.90
C LEU A 584 3.54 -15.07 1.94
N TYR A 585 2.97 -15.41 0.80
CA TYR A 585 3.62 -16.27 -0.18
C TYR A 585 4.00 -15.48 -1.44
N PHE A 586 5.27 -15.08 -1.51
CA PHE A 586 5.81 -14.37 -2.67
C PHE A 586 6.41 -15.31 -3.73
N SER A 587 6.48 -16.63 -3.44
CA SER A 587 6.96 -17.66 -4.36
C SER A 587 5.88 -18.09 -5.34
N PHE A 588 6.28 -18.62 -6.49
CA PHE A 588 5.41 -19.18 -7.53
C PHE A 588 5.21 -20.71 -7.39
N TYR A 589 5.81 -21.32 -6.37
CA TYR A 589 5.70 -22.77 -6.14
C TYR A 589 4.47 -23.08 -5.30
N LEU A 590 3.98 -24.34 -5.39
CA LEU A 590 2.75 -24.78 -4.75
C LEU A 590 2.76 -24.60 -3.22
N LEU A 591 1.61 -24.23 -2.68
CA LEU A 591 1.36 -24.28 -1.23
C LEU A 591 1.56 -25.71 -0.72
N PRO A 592 2.02 -25.89 0.54
CA PRO A 592 2.04 -27.20 1.19
C PRO A 592 0.65 -27.84 1.14
N ASN A 593 0.58 -29.15 0.86
CA ASN A 593 -0.67 -29.88 0.71
C ASN A 593 -1.56 -29.94 1.97
N SER A 594 -1.06 -29.47 3.12
CA SER A 594 -1.83 -29.40 4.37
C SER A 594 -1.71 -28.02 5.00
N LEU A 595 -2.77 -27.21 4.89
CA LEU A 595 -2.91 -25.95 5.64
C LEU A 595 -3.41 -26.28 7.06
N CYS A 596 -2.51 -26.63 7.97
CA CYS A 596 -2.84 -26.94 9.37
C CYS A 596 -2.84 -25.72 10.29
N PHE A 597 -3.03 -24.50 9.76
CA PHE A 597 -2.86 -23.23 10.48
C PHE A 597 -4.18 -22.69 11.04
N GLN A 598 -4.73 -23.31 12.10
CA GLN A 598 -6.03 -22.92 12.67
C GLN A 598 -6.10 -21.47 13.16
N LEU A 599 -4.94 -20.84 13.44
CA LEU A 599 -4.83 -19.47 13.95
C LEU A 599 -4.58 -18.44 12.84
N LEU A 600 -4.59 -18.84 11.55
CA LEU A 600 -4.24 -17.97 10.44
C LEU A 600 -5.28 -16.85 10.24
N ARG A 601 -4.81 -15.61 10.20
CA ARG A 601 -5.60 -14.39 9.94
C ARG A 601 -5.38 -13.85 8.53
N VAL A 602 -4.15 -13.97 8.02
CA VAL A 602 -3.76 -13.46 6.71
C VAL A 602 -3.21 -14.59 5.85
N LEU A 603 -3.82 -14.80 4.69
CA LEU A 603 -3.33 -15.68 3.64
C LEU A 603 -3.13 -14.88 2.35
N GLU A 604 -1.87 -14.54 2.06
CA GLU A 604 -1.46 -13.89 0.82
C GLU A 604 -0.83 -14.94 -0.10
N ALA A 605 -1.58 -15.42 -1.06
CA ALA A 605 -1.19 -16.43 -2.04
C ALA A 605 -1.56 -16.01 -3.48
N GLY A 606 -1.56 -14.68 -3.75
CA GLY A 606 -1.90 -14.10 -5.04
C GLY A 606 -0.94 -14.47 -6.17
N ASN A 607 0.25 -15.00 -5.87
CA ASN A 607 1.22 -15.48 -6.85
C ASN A 607 1.03 -16.94 -7.23
N ILE A 608 0.19 -17.68 -6.47
CA ILE A 608 -0.09 -19.10 -6.74
C ILE A 608 -1.37 -19.21 -7.56
N ASP A 609 -1.29 -19.93 -8.68
CA ASP A 609 -2.42 -20.14 -9.58
C ASP A 609 -3.18 -21.43 -9.22
N PHE A 610 -4.38 -21.28 -8.71
CA PHE A 610 -5.24 -22.40 -8.31
C PHE A 610 -6.23 -22.74 -9.43
N SER A 611 -6.32 -24.02 -9.79
CA SER A 611 -7.34 -24.53 -10.72
C SER A 611 -8.71 -24.69 -10.05
N GLU A 612 -8.72 -24.97 -8.73
CA GLU A 612 -9.90 -25.10 -7.89
C GLU A 612 -9.70 -24.38 -6.56
N PHE A 613 -10.82 -23.99 -5.91
CA PHE A 613 -10.76 -23.36 -4.59
C PHE A 613 -10.25 -24.35 -3.54
N PRO A 614 -9.15 -24.03 -2.81
CA PRO A 614 -8.61 -24.92 -1.77
C PRO A 614 -9.59 -25.04 -0.61
N LYS A 615 -10.23 -26.22 -0.47
CA LYS A 615 -11.28 -26.46 0.53
C LYS A 615 -10.77 -26.36 1.97
N GLU A 616 -9.49 -26.58 2.18
CA GLU A 616 -8.79 -26.47 3.46
C GLU A 616 -8.91 -25.05 4.04
N ILE A 617 -8.95 -24.01 3.20
CA ILE A 617 -9.13 -22.61 3.61
C ILE A 617 -10.44 -22.42 4.41
N LEU A 618 -11.49 -23.17 4.08
CA LEU A 618 -12.79 -23.09 4.76
C LEU A 618 -12.77 -23.55 6.21
N LYS A 619 -11.69 -24.23 6.65
CA LYS A 619 -11.48 -24.65 8.03
C LYS A 619 -10.78 -23.59 8.88
N LEU A 620 -10.25 -22.51 8.25
CA LEU A 620 -9.47 -21.46 8.87
C LEU A 620 -10.37 -20.29 9.31
N SER A 621 -11.16 -20.50 10.37
CA SER A 621 -12.23 -19.57 10.79
C SER A 621 -11.74 -18.20 11.24
N ASN A 622 -10.44 -18.06 11.59
CA ASN A 622 -9.84 -16.79 12.01
C ASN A 622 -9.38 -15.92 10.84
N LEU A 623 -9.52 -16.38 9.59
CA LEU A 623 -9.08 -15.62 8.42
C LEU A 623 -9.82 -14.28 8.30
N ARG A 624 -9.02 -13.22 8.17
CA ARG A 624 -9.45 -11.83 7.95
C ARG A 624 -9.06 -11.32 6.54
N TYR A 625 -8.01 -11.89 5.95
CA TYR A 625 -7.52 -11.51 4.62
C TYR A 625 -7.19 -12.76 3.81
N ILE A 626 -7.71 -12.80 2.58
CA ILE A 626 -7.42 -13.84 1.60
C ILE A 626 -7.11 -13.19 0.26
N ALA A 627 -5.95 -13.51 -0.33
CA ALA A 627 -5.63 -13.20 -1.72
C ALA A 627 -5.19 -14.47 -2.44
N LEU A 628 -5.84 -14.78 -3.56
CA LEU A 628 -5.57 -15.97 -4.38
C LEU A 628 -5.47 -15.57 -5.85
N SER A 629 -4.75 -16.36 -6.66
CA SER A 629 -4.85 -16.32 -8.12
C SER A 629 -5.56 -17.58 -8.64
N CYS A 630 -6.36 -17.44 -9.68
CA CYS A 630 -7.10 -18.55 -10.23
C CYS A 630 -7.01 -18.65 -11.76
N SER A 631 -7.07 -19.88 -12.25
CA SER A 631 -7.15 -20.22 -13.67
C SER A 631 -8.32 -21.16 -13.96
N GLY A 632 -8.72 -21.24 -15.22
CA GLY A 632 -9.76 -22.17 -15.65
C GLY A 632 -11.13 -21.92 -15.02
N LYS A 633 -11.82 -23.01 -14.61
CA LYS A 633 -13.17 -22.98 -14.03
C LYS A 633 -13.17 -22.88 -12.51
N PHE A 634 -12.58 -21.86 -11.97
CA PHE A 634 -12.52 -21.64 -10.53
C PHE A 634 -13.87 -21.17 -9.97
N LYS A 635 -14.33 -21.79 -8.86
CA LYS A 635 -15.57 -21.42 -8.17
C LYS A 635 -15.32 -21.19 -6.70
N ILE A 636 -15.81 -20.07 -6.19
CA ILE A 636 -15.84 -19.80 -4.75
C ILE A 636 -17.09 -20.48 -4.17
N PRO A 637 -16.97 -21.41 -3.21
CA PRO A 637 -18.12 -22.10 -2.64
C PRO A 637 -18.91 -21.19 -1.70
N ALA A 638 -20.22 -21.40 -1.59
CA ALA A 638 -21.10 -20.65 -0.67
C ALA A 638 -20.66 -20.78 0.79
N SER A 639 -20.01 -21.89 1.15
CA SER A 639 -19.43 -22.14 2.48
C SER A 639 -18.31 -21.16 2.87
N ILE A 640 -17.83 -20.29 1.98
CA ILE A 640 -16.91 -19.18 2.33
C ILE A 640 -17.54 -18.24 3.38
N SER A 641 -18.86 -18.16 3.43
CA SER A 641 -19.60 -17.40 4.45
C SER A 641 -19.38 -17.88 5.88
N LYS A 642 -18.82 -19.11 6.07
CA LYS A 642 -18.40 -19.61 7.38
C LYS A 642 -17.19 -18.86 7.94
N LEU A 643 -16.42 -18.19 7.09
CA LEU A 643 -15.30 -17.32 7.49
C LEU A 643 -15.84 -15.97 7.98
N CYS A 644 -16.54 -15.97 9.12
CA CYS A 644 -17.27 -14.81 9.65
C CYS A 644 -16.37 -13.59 9.96
N ASN A 645 -15.06 -13.81 10.16
CA ASN A 645 -14.06 -12.78 10.43
C ASN A 645 -13.46 -12.16 9.16
N LEU A 646 -13.81 -12.66 7.97
CA LEU A 646 -13.18 -12.22 6.72
C LEU A 646 -13.50 -10.74 6.41
N GLN A 647 -12.44 -9.94 6.28
CA GLN A 647 -12.49 -8.50 6.00
C GLN A 647 -12.12 -8.19 4.54
N THR A 648 -11.21 -8.96 3.96
CA THR A 648 -10.70 -8.73 2.61
C THR A 648 -10.65 -10.03 1.81
N LEU A 649 -11.26 -10.03 0.64
CA LEU A 649 -11.16 -11.12 -0.34
C LEU A 649 -10.69 -10.56 -1.68
N ILE A 650 -9.54 -11.05 -2.15
CA ILE A 650 -8.94 -10.69 -3.43
C ILE A 650 -8.77 -11.96 -4.27
N VAL A 651 -9.30 -11.95 -5.50
CA VAL A 651 -9.07 -13.05 -6.43
C VAL A 651 -8.59 -12.50 -7.77
N PHE A 652 -7.34 -12.80 -8.08
CA PHE A 652 -6.74 -12.48 -9.37
C PHE A 652 -7.10 -13.56 -10.37
N GLN A 653 -7.49 -13.16 -11.57
CA GLN A 653 -7.84 -14.09 -12.62
C GLN A 653 -6.75 -14.12 -13.69
N GLY A 654 -6.19 -15.30 -13.94
CA GLY A 654 -5.25 -15.53 -15.03
C GLY A 654 -5.89 -15.23 -16.38
N TYR A 655 -5.08 -15.13 -17.42
CA TYR A 655 -5.49 -14.71 -18.76
C TYR A 655 -6.58 -15.60 -19.39
N PHE A 656 -6.57 -16.91 -19.06
CA PHE A 656 -7.52 -17.92 -19.55
C PHE A 656 -8.62 -18.27 -18.53
N ALA A 657 -8.74 -17.50 -17.44
CA ALA A 657 -9.78 -17.75 -16.46
C ALA A 657 -11.17 -17.41 -17.04
N GLU A 658 -12.13 -18.29 -16.83
CA GLU A 658 -13.52 -18.06 -17.12
C GLU A 658 -14.12 -16.98 -16.19
N ARG A 659 -15.34 -16.53 -16.43
CA ARG A 659 -16.05 -15.61 -15.54
C ARG A 659 -16.22 -16.26 -14.17
N LEU A 660 -15.77 -15.55 -13.12
CA LEU A 660 -15.91 -15.99 -11.74
C LEU A 660 -17.31 -15.68 -11.22
N PHE A 661 -18.08 -16.69 -10.87
CA PHE A 661 -19.39 -16.51 -10.24
C PHE A 661 -19.23 -16.51 -8.72
N LEU A 662 -19.67 -15.41 -8.10
CA LEU A 662 -19.57 -15.20 -6.66
C LEU A 662 -20.85 -15.70 -5.97
N PRO A 663 -20.72 -16.39 -4.82
CA PRO A 663 -21.87 -16.81 -4.04
C PRO A 663 -22.58 -15.58 -3.41
N ARG A 664 -23.90 -15.66 -3.31
CA ARG A 664 -24.74 -14.57 -2.76
C ARG A 664 -24.44 -14.28 -1.28
N GLU A 665 -23.95 -15.27 -0.58
CA GLU A 665 -23.62 -15.26 0.83
C GLU A 665 -22.50 -14.27 1.17
N LEU A 666 -21.65 -13.90 0.20
CA LEU A 666 -20.55 -12.97 0.42
C LEU A 666 -21.02 -11.59 0.93
N LEU A 667 -22.10 -11.05 0.37
CA LEU A 667 -22.62 -9.75 0.79
C LEU A 667 -23.27 -9.77 2.20
N LYS A 668 -23.53 -10.96 2.75
CA LYS A 668 -24.09 -11.13 4.09
C LYS A 668 -23.02 -11.24 5.19
N MET A 669 -21.74 -11.29 4.83
CA MET A 669 -20.65 -11.44 5.79
C MET A 669 -20.40 -10.12 6.54
N PRO A 670 -20.56 -10.10 7.88
CA PRO A 670 -20.67 -8.85 8.63
C PRO A 670 -19.35 -8.07 8.71
N GLN A 671 -18.21 -8.73 8.65
CA GLN A 671 -16.90 -8.11 8.79
C GLN A 671 -16.27 -7.70 7.44
N LEU A 672 -16.93 -8.04 6.32
CA LEU A 672 -16.35 -7.87 4.99
C LEU A 672 -16.28 -6.39 4.59
N ARG A 673 -15.07 -5.92 4.27
CA ARG A 673 -14.74 -4.51 3.94
C ARG A 673 -14.31 -4.34 2.50
N HIS A 674 -13.58 -5.31 1.94
CA HIS A 674 -13.00 -5.19 0.60
C HIS A 674 -13.21 -6.44 -0.23
N LEU A 675 -13.84 -6.30 -1.39
CA LEU A 675 -14.02 -7.31 -2.42
C LEU A 675 -13.34 -6.83 -3.71
N LEU A 676 -12.27 -7.51 -4.13
CA LEU A 676 -11.49 -7.13 -5.31
C LEU A 676 -11.33 -8.32 -6.25
N PHE A 677 -11.76 -8.13 -7.48
CA PHE A 677 -11.72 -9.15 -8.54
C PHE A 677 -11.22 -8.51 -9.85
N ASP A 678 -10.89 -9.34 -10.84
CA ASP A 678 -10.63 -8.86 -12.20
C ASP A 678 -11.89 -8.92 -13.06
N LYS A 679 -12.65 -10.06 -12.99
CA LYS A 679 -13.85 -10.29 -13.80
C LYS A 679 -14.84 -11.20 -13.07
N ALA A 680 -15.55 -10.68 -12.07
CA ALA A 680 -16.46 -11.47 -11.26
C ALA A 680 -17.92 -11.09 -11.47
N VAL A 681 -18.81 -12.09 -11.57
CA VAL A 681 -20.26 -11.90 -11.61
C VAL A 681 -20.82 -12.08 -10.22
N LEU A 682 -21.42 -11.02 -9.68
CA LEU A 682 -22.03 -11.03 -8.36
C LEU A 682 -23.55 -11.02 -8.51
N LEU A 683 -24.18 -12.09 -8.07
CA LEU A 683 -25.63 -12.20 -8.04
C LEU A 683 -26.17 -11.54 -6.77
N CYS A 684 -26.95 -10.47 -6.94
CA CYS A 684 -27.60 -9.81 -5.83
C CYS A 684 -28.71 -10.68 -5.24
N SER A 685 -28.83 -10.69 -3.92
CA SER A 685 -29.91 -11.33 -3.19
C SER A 685 -30.43 -10.40 -2.10
N HIS A 686 -31.70 -10.54 -1.76
CA HIS A 686 -32.29 -9.92 -0.59
C HIS A 686 -31.53 -10.40 0.66
N GLY A 687 -31.02 -9.48 1.45
CA GLY A 687 -30.23 -9.83 2.64
C GLY A 687 -30.06 -8.64 3.60
N PRO A 688 -29.49 -8.90 4.80
CA PRO A 688 -29.16 -7.83 5.73
C PRO A 688 -28.13 -6.86 5.11
N GLN A 689 -28.11 -5.63 5.61
CA GLN A 689 -27.18 -4.60 5.19
C GLN A 689 -25.75 -4.99 5.59
N ASN A 690 -24.80 -4.88 4.67
CA ASN A 690 -23.40 -4.93 4.98
C ASN A 690 -22.84 -3.51 5.13
N VAL A 691 -22.92 -3.00 6.35
CA VAL A 691 -22.50 -1.62 6.68
C VAL A 691 -20.98 -1.43 6.63
N ASN A 692 -20.19 -2.53 6.64
CA ASN A 692 -18.74 -2.48 6.67
C ASN A 692 -18.10 -2.50 5.27
N LEU A 693 -18.86 -2.86 4.21
CA LEU A 693 -18.31 -2.96 2.86
C LEU A 693 -17.96 -1.57 2.31
N GLN A 694 -16.67 -1.34 2.06
CA GLN A 694 -16.12 -0.07 1.55
C GLN A 694 -15.65 -0.17 0.09
N THR A 695 -15.21 -1.36 -0.36
CA THR A 695 -14.68 -1.54 -1.71
C THR A 695 -15.32 -2.74 -2.40
N LEU A 696 -15.90 -2.49 -3.56
CA LEU A 696 -16.35 -3.51 -4.50
C LEU A 696 -15.76 -3.19 -5.88
N SER A 697 -14.83 -4.00 -6.36
CA SER A 697 -14.12 -3.71 -7.61
C SER A 697 -13.94 -4.96 -8.49
N GLY A 698 -14.07 -4.74 -9.81
CA GLY A 698 -13.87 -5.79 -10.80
C GLY A 698 -15.09 -6.68 -10.99
N VAL A 699 -16.27 -6.22 -10.61
CA VAL A 699 -17.54 -6.90 -10.89
C VAL A 699 -18.03 -6.61 -12.31
N ILE A 700 -18.69 -7.62 -12.89
CA ILE A 700 -19.21 -7.57 -14.26
C ILE A 700 -20.74 -7.55 -14.21
N ASP A 701 -21.35 -6.75 -15.10
CA ASP A 701 -22.78 -6.70 -15.34
C ASP A 701 -23.64 -6.53 -14.07
N PHE A 702 -23.07 -5.79 -13.09
CA PHE A 702 -23.67 -5.57 -11.77
C PHE A 702 -24.79 -4.52 -11.87
N LYS A 703 -26.00 -4.90 -11.43
CA LYS A 703 -27.16 -4.01 -11.43
C LYS A 703 -27.25 -3.19 -10.14
N LEU A 704 -27.37 -1.87 -10.28
CA LEU A 704 -27.52 -0.92 -9.18
C LEU A 704 -28.99 -0.70 -8.81
N THR A 705 -29.73 -1.78 -8.51
CA THR A 705 -31.11 -1.64 -8.04
C THR A 705 -31.15 -1.00 -6.65
N GLN A 706 -32.25 -0.36 -6.27
CA GLN A 706 -32.42 0.22 -4.93
C GLN A 706 -32.22 -0.83 -3.82
N GLU A 707 -32.64 -2.07 -4.05
CA GLU A 707 -32.41 -3.18 -3.11
C GLU A 707 -30.91 -3.49 -2.96
N THR A 708 -30.19 -3.56 -4.06
CA THR A 708 -28.74 -3.77 -4.04
C THR A 708 -28.03 -2.66 -3.26
N LEU A 709 -28.40 -1.40 -3.50
CA LEU A 709 -27.79 -0.24 -2.81
C LEU A 709 -28.08 -0.24 -1.30
N ARG A 710 -29.26 -0.67 -0.89
CA ARG A 710 -29.61 -0.84 0.53
C ARG A 710 -28.72 -1.87 1.23
N THR A 711 -28.19 -2.87 0.51
CA THR A 711 -27.29 -3.88 1.11
C THR A 711 -25.87 -3.37 1.31
N ILE A 712 -25.43 -2.31 0.60
CA ILE A 712 -24.05 -1.78 0.60
C ILE A 712 -24.00 -0.25 0.79
N PRO A 713 -24.62 0.32 1.84
CA PRO A 713 -24.86 1.76 1.97
C PRO A 713 -23.57 2.60 2.10
N ASN A 714 -22.50 2.03 2.67
CA ASN A 714 -21.26 2.73 3.03
C ASN A 714 -20.12 2.50 2.02
N LEU A 715 -20.47 2.12 0.79
CA LEU A 715 -19.49 1.86 -0.25
C LEU A 715 -18.73 3.14 -0.63
N ARG A 716 -17.39 3.11 -0.53
CA ARG A 716 -16.49 4.22 -0.89
C ARG A 716 -15.86 4.06 -2.28
N THR A 717 -15.65 2.82 -2.71
CA THR A 717 -15.04 2.53 -4.02
C THR A 717 -15.85 1.50 -4.78
N LEU A 718 -16.27 1.84 -5.99
CA LEU A 718 -17.03 0.96 -6.89
C LEU A 718 -16.34 0.86 -8.25
N GLY A 719 -16.02 -0.38 -8.69
CA GLY A 719 -15.44 -0.66 -10.00
C GLY A 719 -16.26 -1.70 -10.75
N ILE A 720 -16.97 -1.29 -11.82
CA ILE A 720 -17.85 -2.14 -12.60
C ILE A 720 -17.40 -2.21 -14.06
N SER A 721 -17.59 -3.36 -14.69
CA SER A 721 -17.44 -3.55 -16.14
C SER A 721 -18.75 -4.07 -16.73
N TYR A 722 -19.25 -3.45 -17.77
CA TYR A 722 -20.45 -3.88 -18.52
C TYR A 722 -20.08 -4.45 -19.88
N HIS A 723 -20.58 -5.65 -20.17
CA HIS A 723 -20.48 -6.26 -21.49
C HIS A 723 -21.76 -5.98 -22.25
N CYS A 724 -21.70 -5.06 -23.18
CA CYS A 724 -22.85 -4.61 -23.91
C CYS A 724 -22.76 -5.06 -25.39
N GLU A 725 -23.87 -5.61 -25.92
CA GLU A 725 -24.08 -5.71 -27.33
C GLU A 725 -24.48 -4.32 -27.89
N PRO A 726 -24.33 -4.06 -29.19
CA PRO A 726 -24.55 -2.73 -29.77
C PRO A 726 -25.95 -2.14 -29.50
N GLN A 727 -26.93 -3.00 -29.21
CA GLN A 727 -28.32 -2.62 -28.92
C GLN A 727 -28.65 -2.55 -27.42
N THR A 728 -27.73 -2.88 -26.56
CA THR A 728 -27.95 -2.87 -25.11
C THR A 728 -27.87 -1.45 -24.56
N GLU A 729 -28.90 -0.95 -23.92
CA GLU A 729 -28.88 0.32 -23.22
C GLU A 729 -28.32 0.13 -21.80
N LEU A 730 -27.44 1.03 -21.37
CA LEU A 730 -26.88 1.03 -20.01
C LEU A 730 -27.96 1.34 -18.94
N SER A 731 -29.10 1.87 -19.30
CA SER A 731 -30.29 2.04 -18.42
C SER A 731 -30.73 0.73 -17.77
N PHE A 732 -30.52 -0.42 -18.44
CA PHE A 732 -30.82 -1.75 -17.89
C PHE A 732 -30.09 -2.07 -16.59
N TYR A 733 -28.94 -1.43 -16.35
CA TYR A 733 -28.12 -1.63 -15.17
C TYR A 733 -28.43 -0.65 -14.05
N CYS A 734 -29.41 0.22 -14.18
CA CYS A 734 -29.90 1.18 -13.18
C CYS A 734 -28.80 2.11 -12.66
N LEU A 735 -27.93 2.61 -13.57
CA LEU A 735 -26.83 3.50 -13.21
C LEU A 735 -27.30 4.84 -12.61
N GLU A 736 -28.54 5.26 -12.91
CA GLU A 736 -29.18 6.44 -12.33
C GLU A 736 -29.28 6.39 -10.79
N ASN A 737 -29.32 5.20 -10.21
CA ASN A 737 -29.37 5.03 -8.74
C ASN A 737 -28.02 5.27 -8.05
N LEU A 738 -26.93 5.49 -8.81
CA LEU A 738 -25.58 5.72 -8.24
C LEU A 738 -25.57 6.90 -7.27
N VAL A 739 -26.40 7.91 -7.49
CA VAL A 739 -26.54 9.10 -6.64
C VAL A 739 -26.85 8.77 -5.18
N HIS A 740 -27.48 7.62 -4.91
CA HIS A 740 -27.84 7.19 -3.55
C HIS A 740 -26.66 6.60 -2.75
N LEU A 741 -25.50 6.37 -3.37
CA LEU A 741 -24.28 5.97 -2.67
C LEU A 741 -23.56 7.20 -2.13
N HIS A 742 -24.09 7.81 -1.08
CA HIS A 742 -23.58 9.09 -0.55
C HIS A 742 -22.13 9.07 -0.08
N GLN A 743 -21.60 7.90 0.31
CA GLN A 743 -20.20 7.74 0.76
C GLN A 743 -19.23 7.45 -0.39
N LEU A 744 -19.71 7.37 -1.64
CA LEU A 744 -18.86 6.98 -2.76
C LEU A 744 -17.86 8.06 -3.13
N GLU A 745 -16.58 7.73 -2.99
CA GLU A 745 -15.44 8.62 -3.30
C GLU A 745 -14.78 8.28 -4.64
N SER A 746 -14.86 7.00 -5.08
CA SER A 746 -14.23 6.55 -6.31
C SER A 746 -15.15 5.66 -7.12
N PHE A 747 -15.42 6.06 -8.34
CA PHE A 747 -16.21 5.27 -9.29
C PHE A 747 -15.44 4.98 -10.57
N LYS A 748 -15.44 3.71 -10.99
CA LYS A 748 -14.85 3.26 -12.24
C LYS A 748 -15.88 2.45 -13.02
N CYS A 749 -16.27 2.96 -14.17
CA CYS A 749 -17.14 2.28 -15.12
C CYS A 749 -16.39 1.96 -16.41
N LYS A 750 -16.41 0.68 -16.82
CA LYS A 750 -15.83 0.23 -18.08
C LYS A 750 -16.91 -0.45 -18.91
N VAL A 751 -17.19 0.08 -20.07
CA VAL A 751 -18.09 -0.53 -21.04
C VAL A 751 -17.24 -1.26 -22.09
N ILE A 752 -17.56 -2.51 -22.35
CA ILE A 752 -16.88 -3.38 -23.31
C ILE A 752 -17.91 -3.78 -24.37
N SER A 753 -17.72 -3.32 -25.60
CA SER A 753 -18.54 -3.72 -26.77
C SER A 753 -17.73 -4.60 -27.71
N ASN A 754 -18.36 -5.61 -28.29
CA ASN A 754 -17.73 -6.51 -29.25
C ASN A 754 -17.32 -5.79 -30.54
N ASP A 755 -18.05 -4.75 -30.92
CA ASP A 755 -17.85 -4.01 -32.20
C ASP A 755 -17.03 -2.72 -32.03
N TRP A 756 -16.34 -2.55 -30.87
CA TRP A 756 -15.57 -1.34 -30.60
C TRP A 756 -16.39 -0.02 -30.66
N THR A 757 -17.70 -0.12 -30.57
CA THR A 757 -18.60 1.03 -30.50
C THR A 757 -18.68 1.55 -29.07
N CYS A 758 -18.66 2.86 -28.92
CA CYS A 758 -18.89 3.47 -27.60
C CYS A 758 -20.41 3.53 -27.35
N ILE A 759 -20.84 2.96 -26.23
CA ILE A 759 -22.24 2.92 -25.82
C ILE A 759 -22.62 4.22 -25.10
N PRO A 760 -23.76 4.85 -25.40
CA PRO A 760 -24.19 6.06 -24.73
C PRO A 760 -24.45 5.81 -23.23
N LEU A 761 -24.04 6.77 -22.38
CA LEU A 761 -24.43 6.77 -20.97
C LEU A 761 -25.92 7.14 -20.84
N PRO A 762 -26.61 6.67 -19.76
CA PRO A 762 -28.00 7.08 -19.51
C PRO A 762 -28.14 8.60 -19.37
N GLN A 763 -29.21 9.16 -19.92
CA GLN A 763 -29.44 10.62 -19.91
C GLN A 763 -29.58 11.19 -18.49
N ASN A 764 -30.15 10.41 -17.57
CA ASN A 764 -30.42 10.80 -16.19
C ASN A 764 -29.29 10.36 -15.23
N LEU A 765 -28.09 10.09 -15.72
CA LEU A 765 -26.97 9.69 -14.88
C LEU A 765 -26.54 10.85 -14.02
N ALA A 766 -26.66 10.67 -12.69
CA ALA A 766 -26.18 11.59 -11.67
C ALA A 766 -25.16 10.89 -10.78
N PHE A 767 -24.15 11.63 -10.36
CA PHE A 767 -23.09 11.12 -9.48
C PHE A 767 -23.24 11.66 -8.05
N PRO A 768 -22.79 10.89 -7.04
CA PRO A 768 -22.79 11.37 -5.67
C PRO A 768 -21.89 12.61 -5.48
N PRO A 769 -22.27 13.58 -4.62
CA PRO A 769 -21.51 14.83 -4.45
C PRO A 769 -20.13 14.63 -3.82
N ASN A 770 -19.92 13.53 -3.10
CA ASN A 770 -18.63 13.20 -2.44
C ASN A 770 -17.62 12.52 -3.38
N LEU A 771 -17.95 12.38 -4.67
CA LEU A 771 -17.09 11.68 -5.62
C LEU A 771 -15.80 12.48 -5.88
N LYS A 772 -14.65 11.88 -5.55
CA LYS A 772 -13.31 12.45 -5.74
C LYS A 772 -12.61 11.93 -7.00
N LYS A 773 -12.90 10.67 -7.37
CA LYS A 773 -12.22 9.99 -8.49
C LYS A 773 -13.25 9.36 -9.43
N LEU A 774 -13.29 9.80 -10.70
CA LEU A 774 -14.16 9.26 -11.74
C LEU A 774 -13.32 8.69 -12.88
N THR A 775 -13.62 7.45 -13.29
CA THR A 775 -13.01 6.82 -14.47
C THR A 775 -14.09 6.22 -15.34
N LEU A 776 -14.23 6.72 -16.55
CA LEU A 776 -15.14 6.20 -17.58
C LEU A 776 -14.33 5.62 -18.73
N SER A 777 -14.74 4.46 -19.23
CA SER A 777 -14.07 3.79 -20.34
C SER A 777 -15.05 3.12 -21.28
N GLY A 778 -14.90 3.31 -22.61
CA GLY A 778 -15.71 2.68 -23.65
C GLY A 778 -17.11 3.28 -23.81
N CYS A 779 -17.38 4.44 -23.23
CA CYS A 779 -18.70 5.09 -23.29
C CYS A 779 -18.73 6.25 -24.32
N ARG A 780 -19.93 6.57 -24.80
CA ARG A 780 -20.21 7.80 -25.55
C ARG A 780 -20.73 8.85 -24.58
N LEU A 781 -20.10 10.03 -24.61
CA LEU A 781 -20.49 11.22 -23.85
C LEU A 781 -21.28 12.15 -24.75
N SER A 782 -22.51 12.51 -24.35
CA SER A 782 -23.36 13.52 -25.02
C SER A 782 -23.23 14.86 -24.29
N ARG A 783 -23.66 15.96 -24.91
CA ARG A 783 -23.71 17.28 -24.26
C ARG A 783 -24.53 17.26 -22.96
N HIS A 784 -25.63 16.50 -22.91
CA HIS A 784 -26.49 16.40 -21.72
C HIS A 784 -25.86 15.58 -20.57
N ASN A 785 -24.90 14.70 -20.89
CA ASN A 785 -24.18 13.86 -19.92
C ASN A 785 -22.76 14.40 -19.60
N MET A 786 -22.38 15.49 -20.26
CA MET A 786 -21.10 16.15 -19.98
C MET A 786 -21.28 16.94 -18.69
N PHE A 787 -20.77 16.32 -17.69
CA PHE A 787 -20.65 16.72 -16.32
C PHE A 787 -20.85 18.22 -16.10
N PRO A 788 -22.07 18.67 -15.79
CA PRO A 788 -22.25 20.02 -15.28
C PRO A 788 -21.48 20.12 -13.96
N GLY A 789 -21.10 21.28 -13.54
CA GLY A 789 -20.35 21.59 -12.32
C GLY A 789 -20.90 21.02 -11.00
N ASN A 790 -21.67 19.93 -11.07
CA ASN A 790 -22.29 19.21 -9.95
C ASN A 790 -21.38 18.22 -9.25
N LEU A 791 -20.07 18.17 -9.60
CA LEU A 791 -19.08 17.33 -8.91
C LEU A 791 -18.05 18.20 -8.16
N PRO A 792 -18.47 18.89 -7.09
CA PRO A 792 -17.64 19.90 -6.42
C PRO A 792 -16.38 19.31 -5.78
N ASN A 793 -16.37 18.01 -5.50
CA ASN A 793 -15.26 17.32 -4.85
C ASN A 793 -14.39 16.51 -5.82
N LEU A 794 -14.64 16.57 -7.14
CA LEU A 794 -13.90 15.77 -8.10
C LEU A 794 -12.45 16.26 -8.25
N GLU A 795 -11.49 15.41 -7.90
CA GLU A 795 -10.05 15.68 -8.00
C GLU A 795 -9.39 14.98 -9.20
N VAL A 796 -9.93 13.82 -9.61
CA VAL A 796 -9.36 12.98 -10.68
C VAL A 796 -10.44 12.59 -11.68
N LEU A 797 -10.29 13.01 -12.93
CA LEU A 797 -11.11 12.58 -14.06
C LEU A 797 -10.27 11.79 -15.07
N LYS A 798 -10.71 10.57 -15.40
CA LYS A 798 -10.07 9.72 -16.42
C LYS A 798 -11.11 9.27 -17.44
N LEU A 799 -10.95 9.73 -18.67
CA LEU A 799 -11.76 9.40 -19.82
C LEU A 799 -10.94 8.51 -20.76
N LYS A 800 -11.28 7.21 -20.86
CA LYS A 800 -10.51 6.23 -21.61
C LYS A 800 -11.36 5.60 -22.71
N GLU A 801 -10.84 5.61 -23.93
CA GLU A 801 -11.54 5.03 -25.09
C GLU A 801 -12.97 5.58 -25.22
N VAL A 802 -13.22 6.84 -24.82
CA VAL A 802 -14.52 7.48 -24.91
C VAL A 802 -14.75 8.08 -26.30
N ALA A 803 -16.01 8.20 -26.69
CA ALA A 803 -16.42 8.99 -27.85
C ALA A 803 -17.17 10.23 -27.37
N PHE A 804 -16.77 11.40 -27.83
CA PHE A 804 -17.51 12.64 -27.64
C PHE A 804 -18.53 12.79 -28.77
N GLU A 805 -19.65 13.40 -28.46
CA GLU A 805 -20.65 13.74 -29.48
C GLU A 805 -20.03 14.66 -30.54
N ASN A 806 -20.22 14.41 -31.81
CA ASN A 806 -19.59 15.14 -32.93
C ASN A 806 -18.04 15.16 -32.89
N ASN A 807 -17.41 14.27 -32.10
CA ASN A 807 -15.97 14.24 -31.84
C ASN A 807 -15.44 15.55 -31.24
N ALA A 808 -16.28 16.32 -30.58
CA ALA A 808 -15.95 17.61 -29.92
C ALA A 808 -16.29 17.56 -28.43
N TRP A 809 -15.46 18.18 -27.62
CA TRP A 809 -15.73 18.42 -26.21
C TRP A 809 -15.73 19.93 -25.96
N GLU A 810 -16.92 20.48 -25.83
CA GLU A 810 -17.17 21.82 -25.34
C GLU A 810 -17.34 21.67 -23.83
N THR A 811 -16.37 22.23 -23.06
CA THR A 811 -16.39 22.10 -21.60
C THR A 811 -17.40 23.09 -21.04
N GLU A 812 -18.47 22.58 -20.41
CA GLU A 812 -19.46 23.39 -19.71
C GLU A 812 -19.30 23.21 -18.20
N GLY A 813 -19.42 24.30 -17.43
CA GLY A 813 -19.33 24.27 -15.98
C GLY A 813 -17.89 24.21 -15.44
N GLU A 814 -17.75 24.41 -14.14
CA GLU A 814 -16.49 24.52 -13.44
C GLU A 814 -16.15 23.24 -12.65
N PHE A 815 -14.96 22.71 -12.85
CA PHE A 815 -14.37 21.63 -12.06
C PHE A 815 -13.43 22.24 -11.01
N SER A 816 -13.98 22.87 -9.98
CA SER A 816 -13.25 23.70 -9.00
C SER A 816 -12.12 22.99 -8.28
N ARG A 817 -12.18 21.65 -8.09
CA ARG A 817 -11.16 20.86 -7.38
C ARG A 817 -10.40 19.87 -8.26
N LEU A 818 -10.61 19.89 -9.57
CA LEU A 818 -9.98 18.92 -10.46
C LEU A 818 -8.47 19.19 -10.58
N LYS A 819 -7.66 18.24 -10.09
CA LYS A 819 -6.19 18.29 -10.11
C LYS A 819 -5.59 17.49 -11.26
N PHE A 820 -6.28 16.43 -11.70
CA PHE A 820 -5.77 15.52 -12.72
C PHE A 820 -6.84 15.20 -13.78
N LEU A 821 -6.54 15.55 -15.02
CA LEU A 821 -7.34 15.20 -16.19
C LEU A 821 -6.58 14.26 -17.10
N HIS A 822 -7.14 13.06 -17.36
CA HIS A 822 -6.59 12.11 -18.31
C HIS A 822 -7.61 11.81 -19.40
N VAL A 823 -7.23 12.06 -20.66
CA VAL A 823 -8.03 11.75 -21.84
C VAL A 823 -7.25 10.78 -22.74
N GLU A 824 -7.86 9.61 -23.00
CA GLU A 824 -7.31 8.57 -23.87
C GLU A 824 -8.34 8.19 -24.92
N THR A 825 -8.22 8.72 -26.13
CA THR A 825 -9.16 8.42 -27.22
C THR A 825 -8.61 8.83 -28.58
N ARG A 826 -8.92 8.07 -29.65
CA ARG A 826 -8.51 8.37 -31.02
C ARG A 826 -9.51 9.26 -31.79
N ARG A 827 -10.77 9.31 -31.36
CA ARG A 827 -11.87 9.99 -32.06
C ARG A 827 -12.08 11.44 -31.63
N PHE A 828 -11.25 11.98 -30.79
CA PHE A 828 -11.32 13.31 -30.23
C PHE A 828 -10.70 14.34 -31.19
N LYS A 829 -11.45 15.26 -31.74
CA LYS A 829 -10.96 16.22 -32.76
C LYS A 829 -10.88 17.67 -32.27
N ILE A 830 -11.88 18.10 -31.52
CA ILE A 830 -12.00 19.49 -31.08
C ILE A 830 -12.19 19.49 -29.56
N TRP A 831 -11.40 20.31 -28.89
CA TRP A 831 -11.56 20.57 -27.46
C TRP A 831 -11.65 22.06 -27.24
N GLU A 832 -12.72 22.53 -26.61
CA GLU A 832 -12.95 23.92 -26.24
C GLU A 832 -13.01 24.02 -24.71
N ALA A 833 -12.09 24.76 -24.14
CA ALA A 833 -11.99 24.96 -22.69
C ALA A 833 -11.27 26.28 -22.37
N GLU A 834 -11.69 26.91 -21.30
CA GLU A 834 -11.08 28.10 -20.69
C GLU A 834 -10.45 27.74 -19.35
N ALA A 835 -9.57 28.61 -18.83
CA ALA A 835 -8.94 28.45 -17.52
C ALA A 835 -9.97 28.31 -16.39
N ALA A 836 -11.07 29.06 -16.47
CA ALA A 836 -12.16 29.02 -15.49
C ALA A 836 -12.84 27.66 -15.34
N HIS A 837 -12.78 26.80 -16.35
CA HIS A 837 -13.35 25.44 -16.26
C HIS A 837 -12.50 24.49 -15.38
N PHE A 838 -11.20 24.79 -15.20
CA PHE A 838 -10.26 23.92 -14.49
C PHE A 838 -9.31 24.69 -13.56
N PRO A 839 -9.78 25.52 -12.61
CA PRO A 839 -8.94 26.46 -11.86
C PRO A 839 -7.88 25.80 -10.97
N SER A 840 -8.05 24.52 -10.63
CA SER A 840 -7.15 23.76 -9.76
C SER A 840 -6.33 22.68 -10.50
N LEU A 841 -6.35 22.66 -11.84
CA LEU A 841 -5.69 21.60 -12.61
C LEU A 841 -4.18 21.66 -12.48
N GLN A 842 -3.57 20.56 -12.04
CA GLN A 842 -2.13 20.42 -11.86
C GLN A 842 -1.48 19.55 -12.93
N CYS A 843 -2.21 18.57 -13.45
CA CYS A 843 -1.67 17.62 -14.44
C CYS A 843 -2.70 17.30 -15.53
N LEU A 844 -2.30 17.54 -16.78
CA LEU A 844 -3.02 17.15 -17.97
C LEU A 844 -2.29 15.97 -18.64
N CYS A 845 -2.98 14.84 -18.85
CA CYS A 845 -2.44 13.67 -19.53
C CYS A 845 -3.30 13.33 -20.77
N LEU A 846 -2.72 13.48 -21.95
CA LEU A 846 -3.34 13.10 -23.21
C LEU A 846 -2.66 11.86 -23.79
N ARG A 847 -3.46 10.82 -24.12
CA ARG A 847 -2.90 9.57 -24.61
C ARG A 847 -3.63 9.08 -25.86
N GLY A 848 -2.88 8.80 -26.92
CA GLY A 848 -3.43 8.30 -28.17
C GLY A 848 -4.45 9.26 -28.81
N CYS A 849 -4.39 10.55 -28.54
CA CYS A 849 -5.26 11.57 -29.11
C CYS A 849 -4.79 11.95 -30.52
N THR A 850 -4.88 10.96 -31.45
CA THR A 850 -4.33 11.06 -32.81
C THR A 850 -5.18 11.93 -33.76
N SER A 851 -6.37 12.35 -33.37
CA SER A 851 -7.25 13.21 -34.15
C SER A 851 -7.40 14.62 -33.58
N LEU A 852 -6.88 14.88 -32.37
CA LEU A 852 -6.99 16.18 -31.70
C LEU A 852 -6.17 17.24 -32.46
N LYS A 853 -6.78 18.40 -32.74
CA LYS A 853 -6.13 19.49 -33.48
C LYS A 853 -5.10 20.24 -32.62
N CYS A 854 -5.48 20.64 -31.43
CA CYS A 854 -4.66 21.39 -30.49
C CYS A 854 -5.21 21.28 -29.08
N ILE A 855 -4.37 21.60 -28.08
CA ILE A 855 -4.81 21.86 -26.71
C ILE A 855 -5.37 23.29 -26.66
N PRO A 856 -6.53 23.55 -26.02
CA PRO A 856 -7.07 24.90 -25.90
C PRO A 856 -6.08 25.88 -25.24
N SER A 857 -5.97 27.10 -25.75
CA SER A 857 -5.08 28.15 -25.16
C SER A 857 -5.44 28.46 -23.72
N GLY A 858 -6.73 28.47 -23.35
CA GLY A 858 -7.17 28.69 -21.98
C GLY A 858 -6.59 27.69 -20.96
N ILE A 859 -6.17 26.49 -21.38
CA ILE A 859 -5.44 25.55 -20.49
C ILE A 859 -4.06 26.11 -20.11
N GLY A 860 -3.45 26.89 -21.00
CA GLY A 860 -2.18 27.57 -20.74
C GLY A 860 -2.28 28.68 -19.68
N GLU A 861 -3.46 29.22 -19.43
CA GLU A 861 -3.70 30.28 -18.45
C GLU A 861 -3.90 29.78 -17.02
N ILE A 862 -3.92 28.44 -16.80
CA ILE A 862 -4.14 27.82 -15.50
C ILE A 862 -2.86 27.92 -14.66
N LEU A 863 -2.87 28.75 -13.61
CA LEU A 863 -1.72 29.00 -12.74
C LEU A 863 -1.24 27.77 -11.94
N THR A 864 -2.12 26.83 -11.70
CA THR A 864 -1.82 25.61 -10.92
C THR A 864 -1.24 24.48 -11.77
N LEU A 865 -1.15 24.64 -13.10
CA LEU A 865 -0.71 23.62 -14.03
C LEU A 865 0.81 23.37 -13.90
N GLN A 866 1.18 22.15 -13.53
CA GLN A 866 2.56 21.72 -13.30
C GLN A 866 3.08 20.76 -14.37
N GLN A 867 2.17 19.96 -14.97
CA GLN A 867 2.59 18.92 -15.92
C GLN A 867 1.60 18.78 -17.08
N ILE A 868 2.16 18.68 -18.30
CA ILE A 868 1.45 18.22 -19.50
C ILE A 868 2.17 16.95 -19.97
N ILE A 869 1.45 15.82 -20.04
CA ILE A 869 2.02 14.52 -20.40
C ILE A 869 1.34 14.02 -21.67
N LEU A 870 2.11 13.85 -22.73
CA LEU A 870 1.64 13.43 -24.05
C LEU A 870 2.19 12.05 -24.42
N TYR A 871 1.32 11.10 -24.73
CA TYR A 871 1.68 9.77 -25.20
C TYR A 871 1.05 9.48 -26.57
N GLY A 872 1.85 9.35 -27.63
CA GLY A 872 1.36 9.02 -28.96
C GLY A 872 0.27 9.97 -29.47
N CYS A 873 0.45 11.26 -29.24
CA CYS A 873 -0.37 12.32 -29.79
C CYS A 873 0.19 12.81 -31.15
N THR A 874 -0.54 13.71 -31.82
CA THR A 874 -0.06 14.32 -33.07
C THR A 874 0.96 15.43 -32.79
N ILE A 875 1.79 15.72 -33.79
CA ILE A 875 2.76 16.81 -33.73
C ILE A 875 2.09 18.18 -33.48
N THR A 876 0.83 18.36 -33.91
CA THR A 876 0.06 19.59 -33.69
C THR A 876 -0.28 19.77 -32.20
N VAL A 877 -0.61 18.68 -31.49
CA VAL A 877 -0.84 18.67 -30.02
C VAL A 877 0.47 18.92 -29.28
N GLU A 878 1.58 18.32 -29.74
CA GLU A 878 2.90 18.55 -29.16
C GLU A 878 3.32 20.01 -29.33
N ASN A 879 3.11 20.61 -30.49
CA ASN A 879 3.39 22.02 -30.74
C ASN A 879 2.54 22.94 -29.86
N SER A 880 1.25 22.65 -29.68
CA SER A 880 0.39 23.44 -28.80
C SER A 880 0.82 23.35 -27.32
N ALA A 881 1.27 22.19 -26.85
CA ALA A 881 1.81 22.05 -25.50
C ALA A 881 3.11 22.84 -25.29
N ASN A 882 3.99 22.84 -26.30
CA ASN A 882 5.23 23.64 -26.28
C ASN A 882 4.97 25.15 -26.34
N SER A 883 3.91 25.59 -27.06
CA SER A 883 3.48 26.99 -27.04
C SER A 883 3.01 27.41 -25.64
N ILE A 884 2.18 26.57 -24.99
CA ILE A 884 1.73 26.79 -23.61
C ILE A 884 2.93 26.87 -22.66
N LEU A 885 3.92 25.96 -22.80
CA LEU A 885 5.13 25.98 -21.99
C LEU A 885 5.88 27.29 -22.14
N LYS A 886 6.03 27.79 -23.36
CA LYS A 886 6.72 29.04 -23.64
C LYS A 886 5.95 30.24 -23.06
N GLU A 887 4.64 30.30 -23.25
CA GLU A 887 3.78 31.36 -22.69
C GLU A 887 3.89 31.42 -21.16
N GLN A 888 3.84 30.26 -20.50
CA GLN A 888 4.00 30.16 -19.04
C GLN A 888 5.39 30.63 -18.58
N GLN A 889 6.45 30.29 -19.30
CA GLN A 889 7.81 30.76 -19.04
C GLN A 889 7.95 32.29 -19.23
N ASP A 890 7.31 32.82 -20.27
CA ASP A 890 7.27 34.29 -20.51
C ASP A 890 6.55 35.04 -19.37
N TRP A 891 5.59 34.39 -18.70
CA TRP A 891 4.92 34.91 -17.50
C TRP A 891 5.68 34.63 -16.19
N GLY A 892 6.86 33.99 -16.26
CA GLY A 892 7.71 33.68 -15.10
C GLY A 892 7.39 32.40 -14.37
N ASN A 893 6.50 31.55 -14.90
CA ASN A 893 6.25 30.20 -14.37
C ASN A 893 7.17 29.18 -15.01
N TYR A 894 8.25 28.82 -14.33
CA TYR A 894 9.23 27.80 -14.75
C TYR A 894 8.93 26.40 -14.18
N ASP A 895 7.86 26.23 -13.42
CA ASP A 895 7.51 24.95 -12.78
C ASP A 895 6.77 23.99 -13.71
N LEU A 896 6.16 24.51 -14.80
CA LEU A 896 5.48 23.69 -15.80
C LEU A 896 6.48 22.80 -16.55
N LYS A 897 6.18 21.49 -16.64
CA LYS A 897 6.94 20.49 -17.40
C LYS A 897 6.08 19.85 -18.47
N VAL A 898 6.60 19.78 -19.68
CA VAL A 898 5.96 19.07 -20.80
C VAL A 898 6.75 17.79 -21.07
N HIS A 899 6.10 16.63 -20.95
CA HIS A 899 6.65 15.32 -21.23
C HIS A 899 6.02 14.76 -22.49
N VAL A 900 6.82 14.58 -23.54
CA VAL A 900 6.38 13.99 -24.81
C VAL A 900 6.99 12.60 -24.96
N ASN A 901 6.16 11.58 -25.18
CA ASN A 901 6.58 10.24 -25.48
C ASN A 901 5.97 9.82 -26.83
N SER A 902 6.73 9.96 -27.91
CA SER A 902 6.30 9.69 -29.28
C SER A 902 6.26 8.19 -29.65
N ASN A 903 6.78 7.31 -28.81
CA ASN A 903 6.90 5.86 -29.09
C ASN A 903 5.60 5.06 -28.96
N TYR A 904 4.45 5.63 -29.32
CA TYR A 904 3.18 4.91 -29.28
C TYR A 904 2.65 4.57 -30.70
N PHE A 905 3.49 4.00 -31.55
CA PHE A 905 3.00 3.20 -32.66
C PHE A 905 2.90 1.74 -32.17
N GLY A 906 1.70 1.37 -31.71
CA GLY A 906 1.38 -0.03 -31.49
C GLY A 906 1.68 -0.83 -32.75
N ASN A 907 2.57 -1.80 -32.67
CA ASN A 907 2.74 -2.77 -33.72
C ASN A 907 1.37 -3.38 -34.05
N LYS A 908 0.88 -3.12 -35.25
CA LYS A 908 -0.18 -3.93 -35.83
C LYS A 908 0.44 -5.30 -36.08
N ASP A 909 -0.25 -6.38 -35.69
CA ASP A 909 0.05 -7.68 -36.23
C ASP A 909 -0.18 -7.63 -37.75
N ILE A 910 0.37 -8.62 -38.46
CA ILE A 910 0.25 -8.78 -39.91
C ILE A 910 -1.22 -8.80 -40.39
N ASN A 911 -2.18 -8.91 -39.45
CA ASN A 911 -3.63 -8.95 -39.68
C ASN A 911 -4.40 -7.71 -39.19
N GLY A 912 -3.73 -6.64 -38.72
CA GLY A 912 -4.35 -5.36 -38.34
C GLY A 912 -5.01 -5.28 -36.97
N ASN A 913 -4.83 -6.28 -36.09
CA ASN A 913 -5.45 -6.32 -34.78
C ASN A 913 -4.61 -5.58 -33.72
N LEU A 914 -5.30 -4.72 -32.93
CA LEU A 914 -4.70 -3.95 -31.84
C LEU A 914 -4.75 -4.74 -30.54
N TYR A 915 -3.58 -5.02 -29.94
CA TYR A 915 -3.53 -5.62 -28.61
C TYR A 915 -3.85 -4.59 -27.51
N ARG A 916 -4.83 -4.93 -26.67
CA ARG A 916 -5.19 -4.17 -25.46
C ARG A 916 -4.15 -4.37 -24.36
N LYS A 917 -3.47 -3.31 -23.94
CA LYS A 917 -2.73 -3.30 -22.68
C LYS A 917 -3.69 -3.30 -21.50
N VAL A 918 -3.89 -4.43 -20.86
CA VAL A 918 -4.50 -4.50 -19.53
C VAL A 918 -3.42 -4.12 -18.52
N LYS A 919 -3.56 -2.95 -17.91
CA LYS A 919 -2.69 -2.48 -16.84
C LYS A 919 -3.08 -3.26 -15.57
N VAL A 920 -2.38 -4.35 -15.30
CA VAL A 920 -2.44 -4.99 -13.99
C VAL A 920 -1.58 -4.15 -13.05
N SER A 921 -2.23 -3.37 -12.20
CA SER A 921 -1.58 -2.65 -11.10
C SER A 921 -1.50 -3.56 -9.88
N LEU A 922 -0.61 -4.55 -9.94
CA LEU A 922 -0.11 -5.30 -8.77
C LEU A 922 1.19 -5.97 -9.22
N GLY A 923 2.19 -5.93 -8.33
CA GLY A 923 3.53 -6.40 -8.65
C GLY A 923 3.55 -7.81 -9.25
N HIS A 924 4.36 -7.96 -10.25
CA HIS A 924 4.90 -9.19 -10.80
C HIS A 924 3.96 -10.37 -11.04
N LYS A 925 3.29 -10.39 -12.20
CA LYS A 925 2.81 -11.65 -12.79
C LYS A 925 3.81 -12.13 -13.85
N VAL A 926 4.68 -13.05 -13.47
CA VAL A 926 5.38 -13.92 -14.42
C VAL A 926 4.68 -15.28 -14.36
N SER A 927 3.92 -15.61 -15.38
CA SER A 927 3.30 -16.93 -15.54
C SER A 927 4.27 -17.84 -16.33
N THR A 928 4.96 -18.72 -15.63
CA THR A 928 5.68 -19.82 -16.27
C THR A 928 4.79 -21.08 -16.26
N LYS A 929 4.17 -21.42 -17.37
CA LYS A 929 3.65 -22.76 -17.61
C LYS A 929 4.79 -23.68 -18.07
N LYS A 930 5.34 -24.48 -17.16
CA LYS A 930 5.95 -25.77 -17.53
C LYS A 930 4.93 -26.88 -17.26
N LYS A 931 4.47 -27.54 -18.33
CA LYS A 931 3.87 -28.88 -18.22
C LYS A 931 4.94 -29.84 -17.69
N ILE A 932 4.80 -30.29 -16.47
CA ILE A 932 5.52 -31.43 -15.94
C ILE A 932 4.60 -32.62 -16.14
N HIS A 933 4.99 -33.54 -17.05
CA HIS A 933 4.42 -34.87 -17.08
C HIS A 933 4.83 -35.59 -15.79
N LEU A 934 3.85 -35.95 -14.99
CA LEU A 934 4.00 -36.85 -13.85
C LEU A 934 4.17 -38.30 -14.37
N TYR A 935 5.27 -38.92 -14.01
CA TYR A 935 5.37 -40.33 -13.75
C TYR A 935 5.30 -40.55 -12.23
#